data_ed1ce80e88e0c3a279f8d66ed2dc0a23
#
_entry.id   ed1ce80e88e0c3a279f8d66ed2dc0a23
#
_cell.length_a   1.000
_cell.length_b   1.000
_cell.length_c   1.000
_cell.angle_alpha   90.00
_cell.angle_beta   90.00
_cell.angle_gamma   90.00
#
_symmetry.space_group_name_H-M   'P 1'
#
loop_
_entity.id
_entity.type
_entity.pdbx_description
1 polymer ?
#
loop_
_entity_poly.entity_id
_entity_poly.type
_entity_poly.pdbx_seq_one_letter_code
_entity_poly.pdbx_strand_id
1 'polypeptide(L)'
;MINFFDPASDKSSDLGTPARDSEVQVSLSIDGRAITVPAGTSVMRAAAMLGTSIPKLCATDSLEAFGSCRMCMVEIEGMRGYPASCTTPVSEGMVVHTETPRLAGLRRNVMELYISDHPLDCLTCSANGNCELQTVAGQVGLREVRYGYDGANHLAEKKDVSNPYFDYEPSKCIVCSRCVRACEDIQGTFALTITGRGFESRVAAAGGENFLASECVSCGACVQACPTATLTEKSLVQLGQPERAVITTCAYCGVGCSFRAEMKGDQLVRMVPDKNGGANHGHACVKGRFAWGYATHPDRITKPMIRKRLEDPWQEVSWDEAVTYAASEFRRIQLKYGRDSIGGITSSRCTNEEAYLVQKLVRTAFGNNNVDTCARVCHSPTGYGLKQTLGESAGTQSFDSVMQADVVLVIGANPTDAHPVFGSQLKRRLRQGARLIVIDPRRIDLVDSPHARAELHLQLRPGTNVAMLNALAHVIVTEGLLAQRFIDARCETEDFVRWRDFVSQAENAPEVLGPVCGVPAEQIRAAARLYATGGNAAIYYGLGVTEHSQGSTAVMGIANLAMATGNIGREGVGVNPLRGQNNVQGSCDMGSFPHELPGYRHISNEGVRAEFERAWGVTLQPDPGLRIPNMFEAALDGSFKALYCQGEDIAQSDPNTQHVTAALLAMECVVVQDIFLNETAKFAHVFLPGSSFLEKDGTFTNAERRISRVRKVVEPLAGKADWEATVALANALGYPMNYRHPSEIMDEIARLTPTFHRVSYAEIDRHGSLQWPCNDAAPDGTPTMHIDQFVRGKGRFMLTGYVPTDEKVNTRYPLLLTTGRILSQYNVGAQTRRTANVAWHDADRLEIHPTDAESRGIQDGDWVGIGSRAGQTVLRAKVSTRVAPGVVYTTFHFPESGANVITTDNSDWATNCPEYKVTAVEVVKVFQPSQWQKRYQDFSDEQRRLLKERRIAEKTEVRR
;
A
#
# COMPACT_ATOMS: atom_id res chain seq x y z
N MET A 1 -19.85 10.59 -15.65
CA MET A 1 -19.39 11.27 -16.90
C MET A 1 -18.10 10.57 -17.32
N ILE A 2 -18.07 9.97 -18.50
CA ILE A 2 -16.86 9.42 -19.09
C ILE A 2 -16.05 10.63 -19.56
N ASN A 3 -14.99 10.98 -18.84
CA ASN A 3 -14.07 12.01 -19.30
C ASN A 3 -13.31 11.44 -20.50
N PHE A 4 -13.57 11.99 -21.67
CA PHE A 4 -12.80 11.68 -22.85
C PHE A 4 -11.32 12.00 -22.55
N PHE A 5 -10.46 11.00 -22.72
CA PHE A 5 -9.03 11.17 -22.57
C PHE A 5 -8.50 11.95 -23.77
N ASP A 6 -7.94 13.13 -23.50
CA ASP A 6 -7.12 13.85 -24.46
C ASP A 6 -5.64 13.66 -24.05
N PRO A 7 -4.83 12.93 -24.81
CA PRO A 7 -3.41 12.76 -24.53
C PRO A 7 -2.66 14.10 -24.45
N ALA A 8 -3.17 15.15 -25.10
CA ALA A 8 -2.64 16.48 -25.04
C ALA A 8 -3.01 17.21 -23.73
N SER A 9 -4.14 16.89 -23.10
CA SER A 9 -4.64 17.60 -21.92
C SER A 9 -3.75 17.44 -20.69
N ASP A 10 -3.13 16.27 -20.50
CA ASP A 10 -2.20 16.05 -19.38
C ASP A 10 -0.90 16.83 -19.55
N LYS A 11 -0.45 17.01 -20.77
CA LYS A 11 0.71 17.84 -21.09
C LYS A 11 0.38 19.34 -21.10
N SER A 12 -0.85 19.70 -21.46
CA SER A 12 -1.34 21.10 -21.40
C SER A 12 -1.51 21.59 -19.96
N SER A 13 -1.71 20.69 -19.00
CA SER A 13 -1.77 21.03 -17.57
C SER A 13 -0.40 21.18 -16.90
N ASP A 14 0.71 20.84 -17.59
CA ASP A 14 2.07 20.99 -17.09
C ASP A 14 2.55 22.44 -17.17
N LEU A 15 2.56 23.15 -16.06
CA LEU A 15 2.99 24.53 -15.94
C LEU A 15 4.53 24.73 -15.98
N GLY A 16 5.28 23.68 -16.29
CA GLY A 16 6.72 23.74 -16.60
C GLY A 16 7.67 23.72 -15.42
N THR A 17 7.26 24.16 -14.23
CA THR A 17 8.03 24.06 -12.99
C THR A 17 7.11 23.92 -11.80
N PRO A 18 7.56 23.35 -10.66
CA PRO A 18 6.77 23.23 -9.45
C PRO A 18 6.19 24.56 -8.96
N ALA A 19 5.03 24.52 -8.32
CA ALA A 19 4.47 25.66 -7.62
C ALA A 19 5.40 26.11 -6.48
N ARG A 20 5.36 27.41 -6.17
CA ARG A 20 5.99 27.97 -4.98
C ARG A 20 4.91 28.43 -4.01
N ASP A 21 5.13 28.15 -2.76
CA ASP A 21 4.29 28.62 -1.67
C ASP A 21 5.03 29.78 -0.99
N SER A 22 4.56 31.01 -1.21
CA SER A 22 5.12 32.22 -0.63
C SER A 22 4.01 33.22 -0.41
N GLU A 23 3.94 33.83 0.75
CA GLU A 23 3.04 34.94 1.06
C GLU A 23 3.41 36.20 0.30
N VAL A 24 4.69 36.36 -0.06
CA VAL A 24 5.18 37.51 -0.82
C VAL A 24 4.77 37.35 -2.28
N GLN A 25 4.03 38.33 -2.77
CA GLN A 25 3.60 38.40 -4.17
C GLN A 25 4.53 39.30 -4.97
N VAL A 26 4.76 38.95 -6.24
CA VAL A 26 5.63 39.65 -7.18
C VAL A 26 4.85 39.91 -8.46
N SER A 27 4.88 41.16 -8.93
CA SER A 27 4.20 41.61 -10.16
C SER A 27 5.20 41.81 -11.29
N LEU A 28 4.87 41.29 -12.47
CA LEU A 28 5.71 41.40 -13.67
C LEU A 28 4.85 41.51 -14.93
N SER A 29 5.49 41.83 -16.05
CA SER A 29 4.86 41.83 -17.38
C SER A 29 5.47 40.75 -18.26
N ILE A 30 4.63 39.97 -18.94
CA ILE A 30 5.05 38.97 -19.93
C ILE A 30 4.31 39.24 -21.24
N ASP A 31 5.05 39.52 -22.30
CA ASP A 31 4.51 39.92 -23.62
C ASP A 31 3.43 41.00 -23.52
N GLY A 32 3.69 42.00 -22.67
CA GLY A 32 2.79 43.13 -22.44
C GLY A 32 1.60 42.84 -21.53
N ARG A 33 1.47 41.64 -20.97
CA ARG A 33 0.39 41.26 -20.04
C ARG A 33 0.91 41.21 -18.61
N ALA A 34 0.24 41.91 -17.70
CA ALA A 34 0.61 41.90 -16.28
C ALA A 34 0.13 40.62 -15.58
N ILE A 35 0.96 40.11 -14.64
CA ILE A 35 0.61 39.00 -13.75
C ILE A 35 1.26 39.21 -12.39
N THR A 36 0.57 38.78 -11.34
CA THR A 36 1.10 38.71 -9.97
C THR A 36 1.14 37.27 -9.52
N VAL A 37 2.28 36.80 -9.02
CA VAL A 37 2.51 35.40 -8.60
C VAL A 37 3.34 35.37 -7.32
N PRO A 38 3.31 34.25 -6.56
CA PRO A 38 4.17 34.04 -5.40
C PRO A 38 5.65 34.23 -5.73
N ALA A 39 6.42 34.86 -4.83
CA ALA A 39 7.86 34.99 -4.96
C ALA A 39 8.56 33.63 -5.11
N GLY A 40 9.60 33.57 -5.96
CA GLY A 40 10.28 32.33 -6.30
C GLY A 40 9.63 31.52 -7.43
N THR A 41 8.44 31.94 -7.91
CA THR A 41 7.84 31.36 -9.13
C THR A 41 8.78 31.59 -10.31
N SER A 42 8.95 30.61 -11.19
CA SER A 42 9.75 30.76 -12.40
C SER A 42 9.01 31.59 -13.47
N VAL A 43 9.75 32.28 -14.33
CA VAL A 43 9.18 32.96 -15.50
C VAL A 43 8.36 32.01 -16.37
N MET A 44 8.82 30.76 -16.54
CA MET A 44 8.09 29.74 -17.30
C MET A 44 6.69 29.48 -16.71
N ARG A 45 6.60 29.27 -15.39
CA ARG A 45 5.32 28.99 -14.72
C ARG A 45 4.41 30.22 -14.77
N ALA A 46 4.94 31.42 -14.54
CA ALA A 46 4.19 32.64 -14.64
C ALA A 46 3.61 32.84 -16.06
N ALA A 47 4.39 32.55 -17.11
CA ALA A 47 3.93 32.59 -18.49
C ALA A 47 2.82 31.55 -18.75
N ALA A 48 2.98 30.32 -18.27
CA ALA A 48 1.98 29.26 -18.40
C ALA A 48 0.66 29.63 -17.71
N MET A 49 0.71 30.28 -16.54
CA MET A 49 -0.49 30.79 -15.85
C MET A 49 -1.22 31.87 -16.64
N LEU A 50 -0.53 32.64 -17.51
CA LEU A 50 -1.12 33.56 -18.49
C LEU A 50 -1.62 32.87 -19.76
N GLY A 51 -1.46 31.52 -19.88
CA GLY A 51 -1.76 30.80 -21.11
C GLY A 51 -0.70 30.92 -22.21
N THR A 52 0.50 31.47 -21.89
CA THR A 52 1.63 31.53 -22.81
C THR A 52 2.49 30.27 -22.68
N SER A 53 2.57 29.47 -23.76
CA SER A 53 3.37 28.24 -23.79
C SER A 53 4.80 28.53 -24.25
N ILE A 54 5.77 28.40 -23.38
CA ILE A 54 7.21 28.50 -23.71
C ILE A 54 7.71 27.08 -24.04
N PRO A 55 8.37 26.84 -25.18
CA PRO A 55 8.89 25.49 -25.53
C PRO A 55 9.84 24.96 -24.48
N LYS A 56 9.70 23.68 -24.11
CA LYS A 56 10.50 23.01 -23.08
C LYS A 56 10.70 21.54 -23.38
N LEU A 57 11.81 20.96 -22.91
CA LEU A 57 12.09 19.52 -22.96
C LEU A 57 12.55 18.97 -21.61
N CYS A 58 13.39 19.70 -20.86
CA CYS A 58 13.94 19.22 -19.59
C CYS A 58 13.13 19.63 -18.36
N ALA A 59 12.18 20.58 -18.50
CA ALA A 59 11.37 21.08 -17.41
C ALA A 59 9.99 20.43 -17.37
N THR A 60 9.44 20.26 -16.16
CA THR A 60 8.07 19.81 -15.87
C THR A 60 7.70 20.30 -14.48
N ASP A 61 6.41 20.45 -14.21
CA ASP A 61 5.90 20.90 -12.91
C ASP A 61 6.04 19.89 -11.77
N SER A 62 6.42 18.65 -12.07
CA SER A 62 6.67 17.60 -11.08
C SER A 62 8.13 17.47 -10.64
N LEU A 63 9.06 18.22 -11.26
CA LEU A 63 10.50 18.14 -10.98
C LEU A 63 11.09 19.54 -10.88
N GLU A 64 12.04 19.73 -9.97
CA GLU A 64 12.79 20.98 -9.89
C GLU A 64 13.50 21.27 -11.21
N ALA A 65 13.52 22.55 -11.60
CA ALA A 65 14.05 22.96 -12.90
C ALA A 65 15.57 22.82 -12.95
N PHE A 66 16.09 22.34 -14.08
CA PHE A 66 17.52 22.11 -14.30
C PHE A 66 18.14 22.99 -15.38
N GLY A 67 17.33 23.45 -16.34
CA GLY A 67 17.76 24.41 -17.38
C GLY A 67 18.69 23.81 -18.45
N SER A 68 18.77 22.48 -18.60
CA SER A 68 19.73 21.81 -19.49
C SER A 68 19.42 21.95 -20.98
N CYS A 69 18.12 21.88 -21.37
CA CYS A 69 17.74 21.78 -22.79
C CYS A 69 17.82 23.10 -23.57
N ARG A 70 17.82 24.22 -22.91
CA ARG A 70 17.88 25.56 -23.51
C ARG A 70 16.75 25.91 -24.51
N MET A 71 15.68 25.15 -24.53
CA MET A 71 14.52 25.44 -25.37
C MET A 71 13.69 26.62 -24.84
N CYS A 72 13.74 26.84 -23.52
CA CYS A 72 12.90 27.84 -22.84
C CYS A 72 13.55 29.23 -22.66
N MET A 73 14.47 29.60 -23.55
CA MET A 73 15.10 30.92 -23.52
C MET A 73 14.07 32.05 -23.68
N VAL A 74 14.26 33.13 -22.94
CA VAL A 74 13.45 34.37 -23.02
C VAL A 74 14.35 35.59 -23.07
N GLU A 75 13.81 36.76 -23.51
CA GLU A 75 14.43 38.08 -23.36
C GLU A 75 13.84 38.76 -22.14
N ILE A 76 14.69 39.35 -21.31
CA ILE A 76 14.25 40.14 -20.15
C ILE A 76 14.90 41.51 -20.25
N GLU A 77 14.10 42.59 -20.20
CA GLU A 77 14.59 43.93 -20.31
C GLU A 77 15.62 44.23 -19.21
N GLY A 78 16.73 44.85 -19.59
CA GLY A 78 17.84 45.14 -18.68
C GLY A 78 18.75 43.97 -18.34
N MET A 79 18.43 42.75 -18.77
CA MET A 79 19.25 41.54 -18.49
C MET A 79 20.07 41.17 -19.75
N ARG A 80 21.36 40.87 -19.53
CA ARG A 80 22.23 40.44 -20.63
C ARG A 80 22.01 38.98 -21.01
N GLY A 81 21.80 38.72 -22.31
CA GLY A 81 21.70 37.35 -22.85
C GLY A 81 20.25 36.84 -22.85
N TYR A 82 20.11 35.49 -22.94
CA TYR A 82 18.82 34.80 -23.05
C TYR A 82 18.70 33.76 -21.94
N PRO A 83 18.20 34.16 -20.76
CA PRO A 83 18.08 33.27 -19.63
C PRO A 83 17.06 32.15 -19.91
N ALA A 84 17.24 31.02 -19.24
CA ALA A 84 16.26 29.91 -19.29
C ALA A 84 15.09 30.23 -18.35
N SER A 85 13.89 30.42 -18.88
CA SER A 85 12.70 30.80 -18.11
C SER A 85 12.34 29.79 -17.00
N CYS A 86 12.71 28.51 -17.15
CA CYS A 86 12.44 27.50 -16.15
C CYS A 86 13.27 27.64 -14.88
N THR A 87 14.47 28.24 -14.95
CA THR A 87 15.38 28.45 -13.82
C THR A 87 15.50 29.89 -13.37
N THR A 88 14.83 30.83 -14.04
CA THR A 88 14.85 32.26 -13.71
C THR A 88 13.63 32.56 -12.84
N PRO A 89 13.80 32.91 -11.55
CA PRO A 89 12.70 33.36 -10.69
C PRO A 89 12.22 34.74 -11.13
N VAL A 90 10.94 35.01 -10.92
CA VAL A 90 10.36 36.34 -11.18
C VAL A 90 10.88 37.39 -10.19
N SER A 91 10.94 38.65 -10.62
CA SER A 91 11.21 39.79 -9.76
C SER A 91 10.25 40.95 -10.06
N GLU A 92 10.08 41.86 -9.09
CA GLU A 92 9.17 42.99 -9.19
C GLU A 92 9.52 43.86 -10.37
N GLY A 93 8.51 44.22 -11.17
CA GLY A 93 8.65 45.08 -12.34
C GLY A 93 9.35 44.45 -13.55
N MET A 94 9.68 43.13 -13.51
CA MET A 94 10.34 42.44 -14.61
C MET A 94 9.50 42.51 -15.90
N VAL A 95 10.13 42.80 -17.01
CA VAL A 95 9.49 42.80 -18.35
C VAL A 95 10.12 41.67 -19.16
N VAL A 96 9.29 40.72 -19.57
CA VAL A 96 9.70 39.48 -20.25
C VAL A 96 9.08 39.42 -21.64
N HIS A 97 9.89 39.10 -22.64
CA HIS A 97 9.44 38.78 -24.00
C HIS A 97 9.69 37.31 -24.27
N THR A 98 8.62 36.56 -24.55
CA THR A 98 8.72 35.10 -24.80
C THR A 98 8.89 34.77 -26.27
N GLU A 99 8.54 35.69 -27.18
CA GLU A 99 8.64 35.52 -28.62
C GLU A 99 9.25 36.74 -29.29
N THR A 100 10.45 36.56 -29.81
CA THR A 100 11.11 37.52 -30.69
C THR A 100 11.73 36.80 -31.89
N PRO A 101 12.01 37.48 -33.04
CA PRO A 101 12.69 36.83 -34.17
C PRO A 101 14.02 36.18 -33.77
N ARG A 102 14.71 36.79 -32.80
CA ARG A 102 15.98 36.28 -32.28
C ARG A 102 15.79 35.00 -31.49
N LEU A 103 14.83 34.95 -30.58
CA LEU A 103 14.47 33.74 -29.81
C LEU A 103 14.01 32.63 -30.72
N ALA A 104 13.19 32.89 -31.71
CA ALA A 104 12.73 31.92 -32.69
C ALA A 104 13.91 31.26 -33.44
N GLY A 105 14.89 32.07 -33.87
CA GLY A 105 16.12 31.58 -34.49
C GLY A 105 16.96 30.72 -33.55
N LEU A 106 17.18 31.16 -32.31
CA LEU A 106 17.95 30.44 -31.31
C LEU A 106 17.32 29.08 -30.97
N ARG A 107 15.99 29.04 -30.70
CA ARG A 107 15.24 27.82 -30.39
C ARG A 107 15.26 26.83 -31.55
N ARG A 108 15.12 27.31 -32.80
CA ARG A 108 15.20 26.47 -33.98
C ARG A 108 16.59 25.85 -34.13
N ASN A 109 17.65 26.59 -33.91
CA ASN A 109 19.04 26.09 -33.97
C ASN A 109 19.31 25.04 -32.89
N VAL A 110 18.82 25.27 -31.65
CA VAL A 110 18.95 24.28 -30.58
C VAL A 110 18.15 23.01 -30.90
N MET A 111 16.93 23.14 -31.43
CA MET A 111 16.13 21.98 -31.82
C MET A 111 16.79 21.17 -32.94
N GLU A 112 17.40 21.90 -33.92
CA GLU A 112 18.12 21.25 -35.01
C GLU A 112 19.27 20.38 -34.51
N LEU A 113 20.01 20.83 -33.47
CA LEU A 113 21.06 20.03 -32.83
C LEU A 113 20.50 18.78 -32.15
N TYR A 114 19.32 18.87 -31.49
CA TYR A 114 18.66 17.69 -30.95
C TYR A 114 18.26 16.69 -32.04
N ILE A 115 17.67 17.19 -33.12
CA ILE A 115 17.18 16.31 -34.20
C ILE A 115 18.32 15.72 -35.01
N SER A 116 19.49 16.40 -35.10
CA SER A 116 20.65 15.90 -35.84
C SER A 116 21.29 14.62 -35.23
N ASP A 117 20.93 14.30 -34.00
CA ASP A 117 21.41 13.07 -33.30
C ASP A 117 20.25 12.22 -32.75
N HIS A 118 19.09 12.30 -33.38
CA HIS A 118 17.90 11.53 -32.97
C HIS A 118 17.35 10.72 -34.17
N PRO A 119 17.02 9.42 -34.03
CA PRO A 119 16.44 8.64 -35.10
C PRO A 119 15.12 9.26 -35.59
N LEU A 120 15.00 9.45 -36.92
CA LEU A 120 13.76 9.96 -37.55
C LEU A 120 12.79 8.85 -37.97
N ASP A 121 12.66 7.83 -37.12
CA ASP A 121 11.78 6.67 -37.31
C ASP A 121 10.35 6.92 -36.75
N CYS A 122 9.93 8.18 -36.70
CA CYS A 122 8.66 8.59 -36.06
C CYS A 122 7.45 7.75 -36.47
N LEU A 123 7.36 7.34 -37.74
CA LEU A 123 6.24 6.57 -38.26
C LEU A 123 6.11 5.16 -37.62
N THR A 124 7.21 4.60 -37.16
CA THR A 124 7.26 3.29 -36.50
C THR A 124 7.49 3.39 -34.99
N CYS A 125 7.70 4.61 -34.50
CA CYS A 125 7.97 4.87 -33.09
C CYS A 125 6.69 4.77 -32.24
N SER A 126 6.75 4.07 -31.11
CA SER A 126 5.61 3.91 -30.19
C SER A 126 5.12 5.22 -29.56
N ALA A 127 5.96 6.27 -29.52
CA ALA A 127 5.57 7.59 -29.03
C ALA A 127 5.04 8.54 -30.14
N ASN A 128 4.86 8.08 -31.37
CA ASN A 128 4.36 8.93 -32.45
C ASN A 128 3.01 9.55 -32.07
N GLY A 129 2.90 10.89 -32.23
CA GLY A 129 1.72 11.65 -31.80
C GLY A 129 1.66 11.97 -30.29
N ASN A 130 2.57 11.39 -29.47
CA ASN A 130 2.67 11.65 -28.04
C ASN A 130 4.14 11.86 -27.59
N CYS A 131 4.94 12.50 -28.43
CA CYS A 131 6.36 12.78 -28.21
C CYS A 131 6.57 14.29 -28.05
N GLU A 132 7.10 14.74 -26.88
CA GLU A 132 7.37 16.16 -26.65
C GLU A 132 8.43 16.71 -27.61
N LEU A 133 9.44 15.92 -27.99
CA LEU A 133 10.45 16.33 -28.96
C LEU A 133 9.81 16.65 -30.32
N GLN A 134 8.91 15.80 -30.80
CA GLN A 134 8.17 15.98 -32.03
C GLN A 134 7.28 17.24 -31.97
N THR A 135 6.57 17.43 -30.85
CA THR A 135 5.70 18.60 -30.63
C THR A 135 6.50 19.88 -30.65
N VAL A 136 7.63 19.94 -29.92
CA VAL A 136 8.48 21.14 -29.82
C VAL A 136 9.18 21.43 -31.16
N ALA A 137 9.61 20.41 -31.92
CA ALA A 137 10.15 20.59 -33.26
C ALA A 137 9.13 21.28 -34.19
N GLY A 138 7.85 20.89 -34.11
CA GLY A 138 6.73 21.55 -34.79
C GLY A 138 6.53 23.01 -34.35
N GLN A 139 6.52 23.25 -33.04
CA GLN A 139 6.34 24.60 -32.46
C GLN A 139 7.41 25.62 -32.91
N VAL A 140 8.69 25.17 -32.95
CA VAL A 140 9.78 26.06 -33.38
C VAL A 140 9.95 26.15 -34.90
N GLY A 141 9.08 25.49 -35.66
CA GLY A 141 9.04 25.54 -37.12
C GLY A 141 10.23 24.87 -37.80
N LEU A 142 10.84 23.83 -37.15
CA LEU A 142 11.89 23.04 -37.78
C LEU A 142 11.28 22.14 -38.87
N ARG A 143 11.80 22.19 -40.10
CA ARG A 143 11.32 21.38 -41.21
C ARG A 143 12.41 20.53 -41.87
N GLU A 144 13.66 20.97 -41.74
CA GLU A 144 14.84 20.30 -42.29
C GLU A 144 16.04 20.48 -41.37
N VAL A 145 17.00 19.59 -41.44
CA VAL A 145 18.25 19.61 -40.70
C VAL A 145 19.40 20.01 -41.65
N ARG A 146 20.12 21.06 -41.34
CA ARG A 146 21.21 21.57 -42.17
C ARG A 146 22.50 20.74 -42.05
N TYR A 147 22.67 20.03 -40.93
CA TYR A 147 23.85 19.21 -40.68
C TYR A 147 23.72 17.83 -41.33
N GLY A 148 24.85 17.21 -41.69
CA GLY A 148 24.86 15.86 -42.19
C GLY A 148 24.21 14.93 -41.15
N TYR A 149 23.23 14.14 -41.59
CA TYR A 149 22.44 13.32 -40.70
C TYR A 149 22.16 11.98 -41.40
N ASP A 150 22.53 10.88 -40.76
CA ASP A 150 22.34 9.53 -41.27
C ASP A 150 21.12 8.79 -40.71
N GLY A 151 20.31 9.46 -39.92
CA GLY A 151 19.10 8.88 -39.33
C GLY A 151 19.35 8.06 -38.07
N ALA A 152 20.51 8.17 -37.45
CA ALA A 152 20.90 7.37 -36.29
C ALA A 152 21.45 8.24 -35.15
N ASN A 153 21.38 7.74 -33.94
CA ASN A 153 22.09 8.27 -32.78
C ASN A 153 23.56 7.81 -32.80
N HIS A 154 24.48 8.70 -32.51
CA HIS A 154 25.92 8.44 -32.59
C HIS A 154 26.41 7.35 -31.62
N LEU A 155 25.75 7.12 -30.48
CA LEU A 155 26.16 6.14 -29.46
C LEU A 155 25.89 4.70 -29.88
N ALA A 156 24.95 4.44 -30.79
CA ALA A 156 24.59 3.11 -31.33
C ALA A 156 24.40 2.03 -30.24
N GLU A 157 23.90 2.41 -29.05
CA GLU A 157 23.71 1.50 -27.92
C GLU A 157 22.50 0.56 -28.13
N LYS A 158 22.61 -0.66 -27.57
CA LYS A 158 21.54 -1.64 -27.64
C LYS A 158 20.41 -1.29 -26.69
N LYS A 159 19.19 -1.57 -27.11
CA LYS A 159 17.98 -1.46 -26.31
C LYS A 159 18.04 -2.42 -25.11
N ASP A 160 17.77 -1.93 -23.90
CA ASP A 160 17.59 -2.76 -22.70
C ASP A 160 16.11 -3.15 -22.57
N VAL A 161 15.84 -4.43 -22.65
CA VAL A 161 14.51 -5.05 -22.53
C VAL A 161 14.36 -5.88 -21.26
N SER A 162 15.34 -5.79 -20.35
CA SER A 162 15.40 -6.62 -19.14
C SER A 162 14.28 -6.37 -18.16
N ASN A 163 13.81 -5.10 -18.04
CA ASN A 163 12.67 -4.81 -17.17
C ASN A 163 11.40 -5.46 -17.73
N PRO A 164 10.61 -6.17 -16.92
CA PRO A 164 9.42 -6.87 -17.42
C PRO A 164 8.30 -5.94 -17.93
N TYR A 165 8.31 -4.66 -17.59
CA TYR A 165 7.20 -3.73 -17.85
C TYR A 165 7.53 -2.60 -18.83
N PHE A 166 8.79 -2.20 -18.94
CA PHE A 166 9.19 -1.14 -19.86
C PHE A 166 10.53 -1.44 -20.52
N ASP A 167 10.75 -0.81 -21.64
CA ASP A 167 11.98 -0.86 -22.39
C ASP A 167 12.75 0.45 -22.24
N TYR A 168 14.06 0.38 -22.28
CA TYR A 168 14.97 1.52 -22.38
C TYR A 168 15.72 1.49 -23.72
N GLU A 169 15.50 2.48 -24.57
CA GLU A 169 16.11 2.63 -25.90
C GLU A 169 17.02 3.87 -25.93
N PRO A 170 18.32 3.70 -25.65
CA PRO A 170 19.27 4.81 -25.53
C PRO A 170 19.36 5.70 -26.79
N SER A 171 19.19 5.11 -27.99
CA SER A 171 19.25 5.85 -29.26
C SER A 171 18.22 6.98 -29.37
N LYS A 172 17.12 6.92 -28.61
CA LYS A 172 16.06 7.93 -28.57
C LYS A 172 16.23 8.94 -27.41
N CYS A 173 17.34 8.84 -26.68
CA CYS A 173 17.61 9.69 -25.54
C CYS A 173 18.15 11.06 -25.96
N ILE A 174 17.55 12.14 -25.44
CA ILE A 174 18.01 13.53 -25.66
C ILE A 174 18.77 14.09 -24.44
N VAL A 175 19.17 13.22 -23.52
CA VAL A 175 19.92 13.56 -22.29
C VAL A 175 19.33 14.72 -21.49
N CYS A 176 18.02 14.85 -21.43
CA CYS A 176 17.32 15.92 -20.72
C CYS A 176 17.30 15.77 -19.20
N SER A 177 17.82 14.66 -18.66
CA SER A 177 17.92 14.34 -17.24
C SER A 177 16.59 14.23 -16.45
N ARG A 178 15.43 14.28 -17.11
CA ARG A 178 14.13 14.16 -16.39
C ARG A 178 13.99 12.83 -15.68
N CYS A 179 14.40 11.72 -16.30
CA CYS A 179 14.35 10.38 -15.71
C CYS A 179 15.30 10.24 -14.52
N VAL A 180 16.50 10.82 -14.59
CA VAL A 180 17.48 10.82 -13.49
C VAL A 180 16.91 11.58 -12.30
N ARG A 181 16.41 12.80 -12.51
CA ARG A 181 15.79 13.60 -11.46
C ARG A 181 14.50 12.95 -10.89
N ALA A 182 13.69 12.32 -11.73
CA ALA A 182 12.51 11.60 -11.25
C ALA A 182 12.91 10.42 -10.34
N CYS A 183 13.99 9.72 -10.67
CA CYS A 183 14.53 8.66 -9.82
C CYS A 183 15.08 9.19 -8.49
N GLU A 184 15.68 10.39 -8.51
CA GLU A 184 16.23 11.07 -7.33
C GLU A 184 15.13 11.75 -6.50
N ASP A 185 14.40 12.71 -7.10
CA ASP A 185 13.51 13.62 -6.36
C ASP A 185 12.21 12.92 -5.92
N ILE A 186 11.61 12.10 -6.82
CA ILE A 186 10.32 11.46 -6.57
C ILE A 186 10.51 10.13 -5.84
N GLN A 187 11.30 9.22 -6.42
CA GLN A 187 11.46 7.87 -5.85
C GLN A 187 12.52 7.82 -4.73
N GLY A 188 13.62 8.57 -4.88
CA GLY A 188 14.74 8.54 -3.94
C GLY A 188 15.51 7.22 -3.95
N THR A 189 15.71 6.59 -5.12
CA THR A 189 16.48 5.33 -5.26
C THR A 189 17.81 5.54 -5.97
N PHE A 190 17.95 6.62 -6.75
CA PHE A 190 19.18 6.97 -7.47
C PHE A 190 19.67 5.85 -8.42
N ALA A 191 18.74 5.03 -8.91
CA ALA A 191 19.07 3.93 -9.81
C ALA A 191 19.54 4.39 -11.20
N LEU A 192 19.28 5.65 -11.57
CA LEU A 192 19.68 6.25 -12.83
C LEU A 192 20.68 7.37 -12.62
N THR A 193 21.67 7.43 -13.49
CA THR A 193 22.67 8.49 -13.50
C THR A 193 23.05 8.89 -14.94
N ILE A 194 23.80 9.99 -15.10
CA ILE A 194 24.43 10.31 -16.36
C ILE A 194 25.89 9.79 -16.29
N THR A 195 26.26 8.98 -17.28
CA THR A 195 27.62 8.50 -17.48
C THR A 195 28.24 9.19 -18.68
N GLY A 196 29.58 9.13 -18.77
CA GLY A 196 30.31 9.85 -19.81
C GLY A 196 30.34 11.37 -19.60
N ARG A 197 30.86 12.08 -20.58
CA ARG A 197 30.92 13.56 -20.60
C ARG A 197 30.92 14.09 -22.02
N GLY A 198 30.48 15.36 -22.18
CA GLY A 198 30.38 15.99 -23.49
C GLY A 198 29.43 15.19 -24.40
N PHE A 199 29.86 14.91 -25.63
CA PHE A 199 29.06 14.19 -26.62
C PHE A 199 28.83 12.71 -26.27
N GLU A 200 29.67 12.12 -25.41
CA GLU A 200 29.55 10.75 -24.92
C GLU A 200 28.57 10.63 -23.71
N SER A 201 27.92 11.73 -23.30
CA SER A 201 27.01 11.70 -22.16
C SER A 201 25.76 10.89 -22.47
N ARG A 202 25.42 9.96 -21.57
CA ARG A 202 24.22 9.13 -21.67
C ARG A 202 23.62 8.82 -20.30
N VAL A 203 22.34 8.54 -20.28
CA VAL A 203 21.68 8.00 -19.09
C VAL A 203 21.98 6.51 -19.00
N ALA A 204 22.30 6.01 -17.82
CA ALA A 204 22.52 4.60 -17.56
C ALA A 204 21.96 4.20 -16.20
N ALA A 205 21.63 2.93 -16.05
CA ALA A 205 21.41 2.33 -14.75
C ALA A 205 22.74 2.32 -13.96
N ALA A 206 22.65 2.44 -12.63
CA ALA A 206 23.82 2.48 -11.77
C ALA A 206 24.72 1.27 -11.99
N GLY A 207 26.04 1.49 -12.03
CA GLY A 207 27.03 0.44 -12.29
C GLY A 207 27.14 -0.06 -13.74
N GLY A 208 26.33 0.49 -14.68
CA GLY A 208 26.31 0.03 -16.08
C GLY A 208 25.58 -1.30 -16.30
N GLU A 209 24.85 -1.77 -15.29
CA GLU A 209 24.00 -2.96 -15.36
C GLU A 209 22.70 -2.67 -16.11
N ASN A 210 21.97 -3.73 -16.47
CA ASN A 210 20.62 -3.57 -16.99
C ASN A 210 19.62 -3.23 -15.89
N PHE A 211 18.43 -2.76 -16.24
CA PHE A 211 17.42 -2.32 -15.28
C PHE A 211 17.00 -3.39 -14.26
N LEU A 212 16.91 -4.65 -14.68
CA LEU A 212 16.50 -5.76 -13.80
C LEU A 212 17.54 -6.07 -12.73
N ALA A 213 18.83 -5.96 -13.07
CA ALA A 213 19.95 -6.25 -12.17
C ALA A 213 20.36 -5.05 -11.31
N SER A 214 19.88 -3.84 -11.64
CA SER A 214 20.21 -2.61 -10.92
C SER A 214 19.34 -2.39 -9.67
N GLU A 215 19.62 -1.32 -8.91
CA GLU A 215 18.84 -0.87 -7.76
C GLU A 215 17.42 -0.35 -8.15
N CYS A 216 17.01 -0.52 -9.40
CA CYS A 216 15.72 -0.05 -9.90
C CYS A 216 14.55 -0.78 -9.25
N VAL A 217 13.68 -0.04 -8.58
CA VAL A 217 12.45 -0.55 -7.95
C VAL A 217 11.23 -0.53 -8.89
N SER A 218 11.43 -0.24 -10.18
CA SER A 218 10.40 -0.24 -11.23
C SER A 218 9.14 0.59 -10.89
N CYS A 219 9.32 1.72 -10.24
CA CYS A 219 8.22 2.61 -9.88
C CYS A 219 7.56 3.33 -11.07
N GLY A 220 8.26 3.40 -12.22
CA GLY A 220 7.77 4.04 -13.44
C GLY A 220 7.86 5.57 -13.47
N ALA A 221 8.41 6.24 -12.45
CA ALA A 221 8.54 7.70 -12.43
C ALA A 221 9.41 8.22 -13.60
N CYS A 222 10.47 7.52 -13.93
CA CYS A 222 11.34 7.83 -15.08
C CYS A 222 10.63 7.63 -16.43
N VAL A 223 9.79 6.59 -16.54
CA VAL A 223 8.98 6.31 -17.74
C VAL A 223 7.98 7.44 -17.98
N GLN A 224 7.27 7.85 -16.92
CA GLN A 224 6.31 8.97 -17.01
C GLN A 224 6.97 10.30 -17.31
N ALA A 225 8.17 10.53 -16.79
CA ALA A 225 8.90 11.78 -16.98
C ALA A 225 9.58 11.89 -18.37
N CYS A 226 9.74 10.78 -19.11
CA CYS A 226 10.46 10.77 -20.38
C CYS A 226 9.72 11.53 -21.49
N PRO A 227 10.34 12.53 -22.13
CA PRO A 227 9.71 13.32 -23.19
C PRO A 227 9.72 12.66 -24.57
N THR A 228 10.44 11.54 -24.72
CA THR A 228 10.61 10.78 -25.96
C THR A 228 10.26 9.31 -25.76
N ALA A 229 10.53 8.44 -26.73
CA ALA A 229 10.35 7.00 -26.62
C ALA A 229 11.55 6.27 -25.99
N THR A 230 12.45 6.96 -25.30
CA THR A 230 13.61 6.33 -24.64
C THR A 230 13.19 5.33 -23.57
N LEU A 231 12.22 5.69 -22.74
CA LEU A 231 11.60 4.83 -21.72
C LEU A 231 10.13 4.65 -22.07
N THR A 232 9.76 3.44 -22.47
CA THR A 232 8.42 3.16 -23.00
C THR A 232 7.83 1.91 -22.37
N GLU A 233 6.57 1.97 -21.91
CA GLU A 233 5.85 0.81 -21.40
C GLU A 233 5.60 -0.22 -22.49
N LYS A 234 5.87 -1.49 -22.20
CA LYS A 234 5.65 -2.60 -23.14
C LYS A 234 4.18 -2.74 -23.54
N SER A 235 3.26 -2.48 -22.61
CA SER A 235 1.82 -2.50 -22.89
C SER A 235 1.41 -1.43 -23.93
N LEU A 236 2.01 -0.24 -23.85
CA LEU A 236 1.77 0.83 -24.82
C LEU A 236 2.28 0.43 -26.24
N VAL A 237 3.43 -0.26 -26.31
CA VAL A 237 3.96 -0.77 -27.57
C VAL A 237 3.06 -1.86 -28.17
N GLN A 238 2.49 -2.72 -27.32
CA GLN A 238 1.65 -3.84 -27.74
C GLN A 238 0.22 -3.43 -28.10
N LEU A 239 -0.39 -2.53 -27.34
CA LEU A 239 -1.81 -2.16 -27.47
C LEU A 239 -2.01 -0.83 -28.21
N GLY A 240 -0.98 0.01 -28.29
CA GLY A 240 -1.04 1.34 -28.89
C GLY A 240 -1.54 2.43 -27.93
N GLN A 241 -1.82 3.63 -28.46
CA GLN A 241 -2.23 4.78 -27.65
C GLN A 241 -3.62 4.58 -27.05
N PRO A 242 -3.85 5.02 -25.81
CA PRO A 242 -5.16 4.98 -25.17
C PRO A 242 -6.13 5.99 -25.78
N GLU A 243 -7.43 5.70 -25.66
CA GLU A 243 -8.54 6.49 -26.23
C GLU A 243 -9.40 7.14 -25.13
N ARG A 244 -9.40 6.57 -23.91
CA ARG A 244 -10.16 7.08 -22.76
C ARG A 244 -9.41 6.80 -21.46
N ALA A 245 -9.79 7.50 -20.40
CA ALA A 245 -9.25 7.25 -19.08
C ALA A 245 -10.32 7.37 -17.98
N VAL A 246 -10.13 6.60 -16.91
CA VAL A 246 -10.97 6.65 -15.71
C VAL A 246 -10.06 6.78 -14.50
N ILE A 247 -10.34 7.74 -13.62
CA ILE A 247 -9.60 7.87 -12.36
C ILE A 247 -10.17 6.86 -11.35
N THR A 248 -9.31 6.02 -10.79
CA THR A 248 -9.67 5.01 -9.78
C THR A 248 -8.57 4.86 -8.74
N THR A 249 -8.82 4.09 -7.69
CA THR A 249 -7.89 3.89 -6.57
C THR A 249 -7.22 2.52 -6.65
N CYS A 250 -5.92 2.49 -6.38
CA CYS A 250 -5.11 1.27 -6.34
C CYS A 250 -5.62 0.27 -5.29
N ALA A 251 -5.72 -0.99 -5.69
CA ALA A 251 -6.19 -2.07 -4.84
C ALA A 251 -5.07 -2.83 -4.11
N TYR A 252 -3.88 -2.27 -3.92
CA TYR A 252 -2.78 -2.98 -3.26
C TYR A 252 -2.63 -2.57 -1.79
N CYS A 253 -1.87 -1.56 -1.48
CA CYS A 253 -1.52 -1.24 -0.09
C CYS A 253 -2.28 -0.06 0.50
N GLY A 254 -2.13 0.12 1.81
CA GLY A 254 -2.78 1.16 2.59
C GLY A 254 -2.36 2.60 2.29
N VAL A 255 -1.52 2.85 1.28
CA VAL A 255 -1.29 4.21 0.78
C VAL A 255 -2.51 4.73 0.03
N GLY A 256 -3.24 3.87 -0.72
CA GLY A 256 -4.46 4.28 -1.42
C GLY A 256 -4.20 5.24 -2.58
N CYS A 257 -3.18 4.97 -3.40
CA CYS A 257 -2.80 5.81 -4.53
C CYS A 257 -3.90 5.94 -5.57
N SER A 258 -4.14 7.16 -6.07
CA SER A 258 -5.01 7.43 -7.21
C SER A 258 -4.30 7.22 -8.52
N PHE A 259 -4.99 6.59 -9.48
CA PHE A 259 -4.49 6.32 -10.81
C PHE A 259 -5.51 6.70 -11.87
N ARG A 260 -5.01 7.13 -13.00
CA ARG A 260 -5.75 7.21 -14.25
C ARG A 260 -5.55 5.90 -15.00
N ALA A 261 -6.59 5.08 -15.07
CA ALA A 261 -6.65 3.86 -15.87
C ALA A 261 -6.91 4.27 -17.33
N GLU A 262 -5.90 4.13 -18.18
CA GLU A 262 -5.95 4.53 -19.58
C GLU A 262 -6.29 3.34 -20.47
N MET A 263 -7.35 3.45 -21.27
CA MET A 263 -8.01 2.38 -21.98
C MET A 263 -7.96 2.57 -23.48
N LYS A 264 -7.95 1.45 -24.22
CA LYS A 264 -8.24 1.38 -25.65
C LYS A 264 -9.36 0.36 -25.87
N GLY A 265 -10.53 0.84 -26.26
CA GLY A 265 -11.75 0.03 -26.16
C GLY A 265 -11.95 -0.44 -24.73
N ASP A 266 -12.08 -1.77 -24.52
CA ASP A 266 -12.23 -2.41 -23.22
C ASP A 266 -10.90 -2.96 -22.65
N GLN A 267 -9.77 -2.67 -23.29
CA GLN A 267 -8.46 -3.11 -22.83
C GLN A 267 -7.75 -2.01 -22.05
N LEU A 268 -7.29 -2.33 -20.84
CA LEU A 268 -6.42 -1.46 -20.06
C LEU A 268 -5.03 -1.42 -20.70
N VAL A 269 -4.60 -0.23 -21.10
CA VAL A 269 -3.29 0.00 -21.70
C VAL A 269 -2.25 0.24 -20.62
N ARG A 270 -2.56 1.14 -19.66
CA ARG A 270 -1.65 1.44 -18.54
C ARG A 270 -2.36 2.12 -17.39
N MET A 271 -1.71 2.09 -16.22
CA MET A 271 -2.12 2.81 -15.02
C MET A 271 -1.16 3.99 -14.80
N VAL A 272 -1.61 5.23 -14.98
CA VAL A 272 -0.82 6.44 -14.78
C VAL A 272 -1.18 7.05 -13.43
N PRO A 273 -0.20 7.31 -12.53
CA PRO A 273 -0.54 7.91 -11.23
C PRO A 273 -1.10 9.32 -11.42
N ASP A 274 -2.21 9.59 -10.72
CA ASP A 274 -2.89 10.88 -10.79
C ASP A 274 -2.10 11.94 -10.02
N LYS A 275 -1.78 13.07 -10.66
CA LYS A 275 -1.08 14.21 -10.05
C LYS A 275 -1.88 14.83 -8.90
N ASN A 276 -3.20 14.78 -8.99
CA ASN A 276 -4.11 15.33 -7.98
C ASN A 276 -4.49 14.32 -6.88
N GLY A 277 -3.92 13.11 -6.94
CA GLY A 277 -4.16 12.09 -5.93
C GLY A 277 -3.63 12.52 -4.56
N GLY A 278 -4.52 12.72 -3.58
CA GLY A 278 -4.19 13.28 -2.27
C GLY A 278 -3.25 12.42 -1.41
N ALA A 279 -3.04 11.13 -1.75
CA ALA A 279 -2.12 10.24 -1.03
C ALA A 279 -0.80 10.03 -1.78
N ASN A 280 -0.74 10.27 -3.08
CA ASN A 280 0.42 9.88 -3.90
C ASN A 280 0.98 10.99 -4.80
N HIS A 281 0.27 12.09 -5.00
CA HIS A 281 0.75 13.28 -5.73
C HIS A 281 1.48 12.95 -7.05
N GLY A 282 0.90 12.05 -7.85
CA GLY A 282 1.48 11.62 -9.12
C GLY A 282 2.63 10.61 -9.02
N HIS A 283 2.91 10.05 -7.84
CA HIS A 283 3.88 8.97 -7.67
C HIS A 283 3.20 7.59 -7.60
N ALA A 284 3.97 6.54 -7.88
CA ALA A 284 3.52 5.15 -7.85
C ALA A 284 4.65 4.20 -7.41
N CYS A 285 4.28 2.96 -7.10
CA CYS A 285 5.21 1.84 -6.99
C CYS A 285 4.95 0.82 -8.12
N VAL A 286 5.85 -0.15 -8.25
CA VAL A 286 5.74 -1.22 -9.26
C VAL A 286 4.38 -1.92 -9.25
N LYS A 287 3.79 -2.16 -8.08
CA LYS A 287 2.51 -2.87 -7.96
C LYS A 287 1.35 -2.10 -8.58
N GLY A 288 1.12 -0.87 -8.12
CA GLY A 288 0.01 -0.04 -8.63
C GLY A 288 0.22 0.38 -10.08
N ARG A 289 1.46 0.67 -10.46
CA ARG A 289 1.82 1.13 -11.80
C ARG A 289 1.68 0.04 -12.86
N PHE A 290 2.14 -1.18 -12.57
CA PHE A 290 2.35 -2.20 -13.59
C PHE A 290 1.68 -3.54 -13.30
N ALA A 291 1.48 -3.91 -12.03
CA ALA A 291 1.01 -5.25 -11.66
C ALA A 291 -0.52 -5.38 -11.67
N TRP A 292 -1.20 -4.79 -12.63
CA TRP A 292 -2.65 -4.86 -12.83
C TRP A 292 -3.11 -6.03 -13.72
N GLY A 293 -2.17 -6.72 -14.39
CA GLY A 293 -2.47 -7.80 -15.33
C GLY A 293 -3.23 -8.98 -14.72
N TYR A 294 -3.25 -9.11 -13.40
CA TYR A 294 -4.07 -10.14 -12.74
C TYR A 294 -5.58 -9.94 -13.00
N ALA A 295 -6.04 -8.71 -13.23
CA ALA A 295 -7.45 -8.41 -13.45
C ALA A 295 -8.03 -9.08 -14.72
N THR A 296 -7.17 -9.29 -15.72
CA THR A 296 -7.55 -9.97 -16.98
C THR A 296 -6.81 -11.31 -17.17
N HIS A 297 -6.21 -11.84 -16.08
CA HIS A 297 -5.44 -13.06 -16.15
C HIS A 297 -6.33 -14.26 -16.55
N PRO A 298 -5.80 -15.19 -17.38
CA PRO A 298 -6.57 -16.36 -17.78
C PRO A 298 -7.10 -17.25 -16.65
N ASP A 299 -6.50 -17.21 -15.45
CA ASP A 299 -6.98 -17.98 -14.28
C ASP A 299 -8.23 -17.37 -13.62
N ARG A 300 -8.72 -16.21 -14.08
CA ARG A 300 -9.95 -15.62 -13.57
C ARG A 300 -11.13 -16.57 -13.74
N ILE A 301 -11.86 -16.78 -12.66
CA ILE A 301 -13.13 -17.52 -12.70
C ILE A 301 -14.22 -16.53 -13.07
N THR A 302 -15.04 -16.90 -14.05
CA THR A 302 -16.07 -16.02 -14.62
C THR A 302 -17.49 -16.55 -14.46
N LYS A 303 -17.65 -17.81 -14.00
CA LYS A 303 -18.96 -18.41 -13.75
C LYS A 303 -19.01 -18.99 -12.34
N PRO A 304 -20.14 -18.90 -11.65
CA PRO A 304 -20.33 -19.59 -10.37
C PRO A 304 -20.19 -21.10 -10.51
N MET A 305 -19.70 -21.73 -9.46
CA MET A 305 -19.48 -23.18 -9.44
C MET A 305 -19.97 -23.76 -8.12
N ILE A 306 -20.53 -24.97 -8.18
CA ILE A 306 -20.95 -25.77 -7.02
C ILE A 306 -20.37 -27.18 -7.07
N ARG A 307 -20.21 -27.79 -5.90
CA ARG A 307 -19.98 -29.22 -5.71
C ARG A 307 -20.62 -29.65 -4.40
N LYS A 308 -21.17 -30.88 -4.36
CA LYS A 308 -21.86 -31.36 -3.17
C LYS A 308 -20.89 -31.87 -2.12
N ARG A 309 -19.78 -32.44 -2.54
CA ARG A 309 -18.70 -32.96 -1.71
C ARG A 309 -17.37 -32.42 -2.21
N LEU A 310 -16.37 -32.33 -1.36
CA LEU A 310 -15.07 -31.80 -1.73
C LEU A 310 -14.34 -32.63 -2.79
N GLU A 311 -14.63 -33.94 -2.86
CA GLU A 311 -14.08 -34.84 -3.86
C GLU A 311 -14.77 -34.74 -5.23
N ASP A 312 -15.98 -34.17 -5.29
CA ASP A 312 -16.71 -34.02 -6.51
C ASP A 312 -16.06 -32.94 -7.40
N PRO A 313 -16.09 -33.05 -8.74
CA PRO A 313 -15.63 -32.01 -9.63
C PRO A 313 -16.53 -30.76 -9.52
N TRP A 314 -15.95 -29.61 -9.74
CA TRP A 314 -16.69 -28.36 -9.84
C TRP A 314 -17.66 -28.38 -11.03
N GLN A 315 -18.91 -28.00 -10.81
CA GLN A 315 -19.94 -27.81 -11.82
C GLN A 315 -20.23 -26.34 -11.98
N GLU A 316 -20.06 -25.81 -13.19
CA GLU A 316 -20.52 -24.47 -13.52
C GLU A 316 -22.04 -24.41 -13.54
N VAL A 317 -22.56 -23.37 -12.91
CA VAL A 317 -24.00 -23.11 -12.78
C VAL A 317 -24.31 -21.63 -13.00
N SER A 318 -25.59 -21.31 -13.12
CA SER A 318 -26.01 -19.90 -13.12
C SER A 318 -25.83 -19.24 -11.76
N TRP A 319 -25.83 -17.91 -11.72
CA TRP A 319 -25.82 -17.14 -10.48
C TRP A 319 -26.99 -17.52 -9.55
N ASP A 320 -28.18 -17.65 -10.12
CA ASP A 320 -29.39 -17.98 -9.36
C ASP A 320 -29.33 -19.38 -8.74
N GLU A 321 -28.78 -20.35 -9.46
CA GLU A 321 -28.55 -21.70 -8.94
C GLU A 321 -27.52 -21.73 -7.83
N ALA A 322 -26.39 -21.06 -8.00
CA ALA A 322 -25.32 -21.00 -6.99
C ALA A 322 -25.79 -20.32 -5.71
N VAL A 323 -26.44 -19.16 -5.84
CA VAL A 323 -26.98 -18.38 -4.70
C VAL A 323 -28.09 -19.14 -3.98
N THR A 324 -29.01 -19.77 -4.72
CA THR A 324 -30.09 -20.59 -4.13
C THR A 324 -29.51 -21.79 -3.41
N TYR A 325 -28.53 -22.46 -3.99
CA TYR A 325 -27.84 -23.61 -3.35
C TYR A 325 -27.16 -23.17 -2.03
N ALA A 326 -26.36 -22.08 -2.06
CA ALA A 326 -25.69 -21.55 -0.88
C ALA A 326 -26.72 -21.18 0.22
N ALA A 327 -27.78 -20.45 -0.14
CA ALA A 327 -28.83 -20.06 0.80
C ALA A 327 -29.55 -21.28 1.41
N SER A 328 -29.84 -22.30 0.60
CA SER A 328 -30.48 -23.54 1.08
C SER A 328 -29.59 -24.30 2.09
N GLU A 329 -28.30 -24.38 1.82
CA GLU A 329 -27.34 -25.03 2.71
C GLU A 329 -27.18 -24.27 4.03
N PHE A 330 -27.04 -22.94 3.99
CA PHE A 330 -27.00 -22.12 5.21
C PHE A 330 -28.25 -22.30 6.06
N ARG A 331 -29.44 -22.28 5.46
CA ARG A 331 -30.71 -22.55 6.17
C ARG A 331 -30.78 -23.96 6.75
N ARG A 332 -30.39 -24.97 5.97
CA ARG A 332 -30.36 -26.37 6.42
C ARG A 332 -29.47 -26.50 7.65
N ILE A 333 -28.29 -25.90 7.63
CA ILE A 333 -27.32 -25.96 8.72
C ILE A 333 -27.85 -25.22 9.95
N GLN A 334 -28.44 -24.05 9.81
CA GLN A 334 -29.01 -23.30 10.94
C GLN A 334 -30.20 -24.04 11.57
N LEU A 335 -31.04 -24.66 10.75
CA LEU A 335 -32.17 -25.47 11.27
C LEU A 335 -31.68 -26.70 12.06
N LYS A 336 -30.53 -27.26 11.67
CA LYS A 336 -29.97 -28.46 12.31
C LYS A 336 -29.14 -28.17 13.56
N TYR A 337 -28.34 -27.12 13.51
CA TYR A 337 -27.31 -26.85 14.51
C TYR A 337 -27.52 -25.53 15.28
N GLY A 338 -28.51 -24.75 14.91
CA GLY A 338 -28.80 -23.46 15.53
C GLY A 338 -28.25 -22.27 14.75
N ARG A 339 -28.73 -21.08 15.13
CA ARG A 339 -28.45 -19.81 14.44
C ARG A 339 -26.94 -19.47 14.39
N ASP A 340 -26.20 -19.78 15.46
CA ASP A 340 -24.82 -19.37 15.64
C ASP A 340 -23.81 -20.32 14.98
N SER A 341 -24.31 -21.37 14.29
CA SER A 341 -23.50 -22.38 13.61
C SER A 341 -22.91 -21.92 12.27
N ILE A 342 -23.20 -20.70 11.85
CA ILE A 342 -22.71 -20.12 10.60
C ILE A 342 -22.14 -18.71 10.81
N GLY A 343 -21.32 -18.25 9.88
CA GLY A 343 -20.76 -16.90 9.95
C GLY A 343 -20.21 -16.42 8.62
N GLY A 344 -19.58 -15.24 8.64
CA GLY A 344 -18.99 -14.63 7.46
C GLY A 344 -17.66 -13.97 7.74
N ILE A 345 -16.79 -13.96 6.74
CA ILE A 345 -15.51 -13.25 6.73
C ILE A 345 -15.50 -12.31 5.53
N THR A 346 -15.20 -11.04 5.77
CA THR A 346 -15.00 -10.04 4.73
C THR A 346 -13.53 -9.62 4.64
N SER A 347 -13.16 -9.03 3.52
CA SER A 347 -11.79 -8.68 3.20
C SER A 347 -11.52 -7.19 3.27
N SER A 348 -10.32 -6.85 3.71
CA SER A 348 -9.75 -5.52 3.52
C SER A 348 -9.32 -5.23 2.06
N ARG A 349 -9.61 -6.13 1.13
CA ARG A 349 -9.45 -5.97 -0.32
C ARG A 349 -10.75 -5.52 -1.00
N CYS A 350 -11.86 -5.72 -0.33
CA CYS A 350 -13.20 -5.29 -0.73
C CYS A 350 -13.40 -3.81 -0.46
N THR A 351 -14.41 -3.21 -1.11
CA THR A 351 -14.79 -1.81 -0.87
C THR A 351 -15.44 -1.63 0.51
N ASN A 352 -15.58 -0.39 0.95
CA ASN A 352 -16.34 -0.07 2.17
C ASN A 352 -17.77 -0.61 2.08
N GLU A 353 -18.39 -0.43 0.94
CA GLU A 353 -19.75 -0.87 0.65
C GLU A 353 -19.88 -2.40 0.71
N GLU A 354 -18.91 -3.12 0.17
CA GLU A 354 -18.88 -4.60 0.21
C GLU A 354 -18.65 -5.11 1.62
N ALA A 355 -17.70 -4.54 2.36
CA ALA A 355 -17.46 -4.88 3.76
C ALA A 355 -18.69 -4.61 4.64
N TYR A 356 -19.35 -3.46 4.41
CA TYR A 356 -20.61 -3.11 5.07
C TYR A 356 -21.72 -4.14 4.78
N LEU A 357 -21.87 -4.58 3.53
CA LEU A 357 -22.91 -5.53 3.18
C LEU A 357 -22.69 -6.93 3.76
N VAL A 358 -21.44 -7.41 3.86
CA VAL A 358 -21.16 -8.72 4.46
C VAL A 358 -21.51 -8.70 5.96
N GLN A 359 -21.08 -7.67 6.70
CA GLN A 359 -21.44 -7.59 8.11
C GLN A 359 -22.96 -7.40 8.32
N LYS A 360 -23.63 -6.66 7.42
CA LYS A 360 -25.09 -6.52 7.45
C LYS A 360 -25.77 -7.86 7.15
N LEU A 361 -25.32 -8.63 6.13
CA LEU A 361 -25.81 -9.98 5.81
C LEU A 361 -25.77 -10.89 7.03
N VAL A 362 -24.61 -10.96 7.71
CA VAL A 362 -24.44 -11.84 8.87
C VAL A 362 -25.37 -11.43 10.02
N ARG A 363 -25.45 -10.14 10.32
CA ARG A 363 -26.29 -9.65 11.42
C ARG A 363 -27.78 -9.73 11.15
N THR A 364 -28.20 -9.55 9.89
CA THR A 364 -29.61 -9.52 9.53
C THR A 364 -30.14 -10.85 9.01
N ALA A 365 -29.51 -11.45 7.97
CA ALA A 365 -29.98 -12.67 7.34
C ALA A 365 -29.55 -13.93 8.09
N PHE A 366 -28.32 -13.98 8.63
CA PHE A 366 -27.91 -15.08 9.51
C PHE A 366 -28.42 -14.87 10.94
N GLY A 367 -28.64 -13.63 11.37
CA GLY A 367 -29.21 -13.28 12.67
C GLY A 367 -28.24 -13.44 13.84
N ASN A 368 -26.93 -13.40 13.60
CA ASN A 368 -25.88 -13.49 14.62
C ASN A 368 -24.77 -12.46 14.39
N ASN A 369 -23.74 -12.45 15.22
CA ASN A 369 -22.60 -11.54 15.13
C ASN A 369 -21.28 -12.25 14.72
N ASN A 370 -21.35 -13.45 14.16
CA ASN A 370 -20.18 -14.20 13.71
C ASN A 370 -19.65 -13.64 12.38
N VAL A 371 -19.25 -12.37 12.40
CA VAL A 371 -18.59 -11.67 11.28
C VAL A 371 -17.26 -11.14 11.73
N ASP A 372 -16.22 -11.37 10.91
CA ASP A 372 -14.89 -10.83 11.16
C ASP A 372 -14.22 -10.46 9.83
N THR A 373 -13.04 -9.87 9.89
CA THR A 373 -12.29 -9.40 8.71
C THR A 373 -10.81 -9.69 8.88
N CYS A 374 -10.05 -9.72 7.78
CA CYS A 374 -8.60 -9.92 7.85
C CYS A 374 -7.86 -8.86 8.68
N ALA A 375 -8.49 -7.75 9.05
CA ALA A 375 -7.95 -6.83 10.03
C ALA A 375 -7.74 -7.48 11.41
N ARG A 376 -8.43 -8.61 11.69
CA ARG A 376 -8.22 -9.45 12.88
C ARG A 376 -6.79 -9.91 12.98
N VAL A 377 -6.25 -10.44 11.91
CA VAL A 377 -4.89 -11.00 11.85
C VAL A 377 -3.84 -9.93 11.48
N CYS A 378 -4.18 -8.65 11.58
CA CYS A 378 -3.35 -7.53 11.10
C CYS A 378 -3.24 -6.39 12.12
N HIS A 379 -4.24 -5.51 12.17
CA HIS A 379 -4.24 -4.27 12.95
C HIS A 379 -5.34 -4.22 14.03
N SER A 380 -5.95 -5.34 14.41
CA SER A 380 -6.87 -5.35 15.55
C SER A 380 -6.23 -4.83 16.85
N PRO A 381 -4.93 -5.10 17.15
CA PRO A 381 -4.25 -4.48 18.29
C PRO A 381 -4.15 -2.96 18.20
N THR A 382 -4.00 -2.39 16.99
CA THR A 382 -4.07 -0.93 16.79
C THR A 382 -5.45 -0.40 17.20
N GLY A 383 -6.51 -1.08 16.74
CA GLY A 383 -7.88 -0.73 17.09
C GLY A 383 -8.09 -0.68 18.61
N TYR A 384 -7.69 -1.76 19.28
CA TYR A 384 -7.80 -1.83 20.74
C TYR A 384 -6.94 -0.80 21.46
N GLY A 385 -5.63 -0.76 21.17
CA GLY A 385 -4.68 0.06 21.91
C GLY A 385 -4.94 1.56 21.78
N LEU A 386 -5.23 2.06 20.57
CA LEU A 386 -5.52 3.49 20.36
C LEU A 386 -6.88 3.88 20.94
N LYS A 387 -7.88 2.99 20.88
CA LYS A 387 -9.20 3.24 21.50
C LYS A 387 -9.07 3.37 23.03
N GLN A 388 -8.26 2.52 23.67
CA GLN A 388 -8.01 2.59 25.12
C GLN A 388 -7.27 3.87 25.54
N THR A 389 -6.37 4.38 24.70
CA THR A 389 -5.51 5.53 25.02
C THR A 389 -6.06 6.86 24.52
N LEU A 390 -6.35 6.95 23.22
CA LEU A 390 -6.73 8.19 22.53
C LEU A 390 -8.24 8.30 22.28
N GLY A 391 -8.94 7.17 22.30
CA GLY A 391 -10.39 7.09 22.09
C GLY A 391 -10.82 6.80 20.66
N GLU A 392 -9.90 6.67 19.72
CA GLU A 392 -10.20 6.35 18.33
C GLU A 392 -9.21 5.34 17.73
N SER A 393 -9.70 4.47 16.86
CA SER A 393 -8.96 3.32 16.33
C SER A 393 -8.25 3.62 15.00
N ALA A 394 -7.65 4.79 14.85
CA ALA A 394 -7.08 5.22 13.58
C ALA A 394 -5.80 6.04 13.73
N GLY A 395 -5.03 6.14 12.65
CA GLY A 395 -3.87 7.01 12.54
C GLY A 395 -4.26 8.48 12.75
N THR A 396 -3.34 9.25 13.34
CA THR A 396 -3.64 10.61 13.81
C THR A 396 -3.34 11.69 12.77
N GLN A 397 -2.64 11.35 11.67
CA GLN A 397 -2.15 12.30 10.67
C GLN A 397 -2.42 11.84 9.23
N SER A 398 -2.29 12.78 8.29
CA SER A 398 -2.09 12.48 6.87
C SER A 398 -0.65 12.04 6.59
N PHE A 399 -0.42 11.39 5.44
CA PHE A 399 0.94 11.03 5.02
C PHE A 399 1.81 12.28 4.78
N ASP A 400 1.24 13.35 4.26
CA ASP A 400 1.94 14.59 3.99
C ASP A 400 2.51 15.25 5.25
N SER A 401 1.92 14.99 6.41
CA SER A 401 2.39 15.46 7.71
C SER A 401 3.85 15.06 7.99
N VAL A 402 4.37 13.97 7.40
CA VAL A 402 5.78 13.57 7.54
C VAL A 402 6.75 14.66 7.09
N MET A 403 6.33 15.51 6.14
CA MET A 403 7.16 16.62 5.63
C MET A 403 7.45 17.71 6.67
N GLN A 404 6.72 17.72 7.79
CA GLN A 404 6.90 18.63 8.91
C GLN A 404 7.58 17.96 10.11
N ALA A 405 7.93 16.68 10.01
CA ALA A 405 8.61 15.97 11.08
C ALA A 405 10.10 16.31 11.13
N ASP A 406 10.64 16.57 12.32
CA ASP A 406 12.07 16.74 12.55
C ASP A 406 12.73 15.42 12.94
N VAL A 407 11.97 14.57 13.63
CA VAL A 407 12.37 13.20 13.99
C VAL A 407 11.28 12.23 13.53
N VAL A 408 11.70 11.16 12.88
CA VAL A 408 10.80 10.06 12.53
C VAL A 408 11.27 8.79 13.24
N LEU A 409 10.35 8.17 13.99
CA LEU A 409 10.56 6.87 14.61
C LEU A 409 9.75 5.84 13.84
N VAL A 410 10.43 4.89 13.21
CA VAL A 410 9.81 3.76 12.51
C VAL A 410 10.01 2.51 13.35
N ILE A 411 8.92 1.89 13.80
CA ILE A 411 8.96 0.67 14.62
C ILE A 411 8.15 -0.46 13.99
N GLY A 412 8.78 -1.61 13.82
CA GLY A 412 8.13 -2.81 13.27
C GLY A 412 7.48 -2.59 11.92
N ALA A 413 8.08 -1.76 11.07
CA ALA A 413 7.57 -1.42 9.75
C ALA A 413 8.71 -1.28 8.73
N ASN A 414 8.44 -1.70 7.48
CA ASN A 414 9.32 -1.44 6.35
C ASN A 414 8.54 -0.69 5.25
N PRO A 415 8.43 0.63 5.36
CA PRO A 415 7.62 1.41 4.42
C PRO A 415 8.17 1.38 2.98
N THR A 416 9.46 1.14 2.75
CA THR A 416 10.02 1.03 1.40
C THR A 416 9.49 -0.16 0.61
N ASP A 417 9.14 -1.26 1.29
CA ASP A 417 8.55 -2.45 0.69
C ASP A 417 7.02 -2.47 0.78
N ALA A 418 6.48 -2.15 1.98
CA ALA A 418 5.05 -2.30 2.27
C ALA A 418 4.21 -1.09 1.85
N HIS A 419 4.75 0.14 1.94
CA HIS A 419 4.08 1.40 1.61
C HIS A 419 5.01 2.29 0.76
N PRO A 420 5.43 1.85 -0.44
CA PRO A 420 6.60 2.43 -1.13
C PRO A 420 6.48 3.91 -1.47
N VAL A 421 5.26 4.39 -1.77
CA VAL A 421 5.04 5.81 -2.10
C VAL A 421 5.22 6.67 -0.86
N PHE A 422 4.69 6.26 0.29
CA PHE A 422 4.97 6.91 1.58
C PHE A 422 6.47 6.80 1.94
N GLY A 423 7.09 5.64 1.70
CA GLY A 423 8.53 5.44 1.88
C GLY A 423 9.37 6.45 1.07
N SER A 424 8.92 6.82 -0.13
CA SER A 424 9.57 7.85 -0.96
C SER A 424 9.40 9.26 -0.39
N GLN A 425 8.23 9.60 0.14
CA GLN A 425 8.01 10.87 0.86
C GLN A 425 8.90 10.96 2.10
N LEU A 426 8.96 9.90 2.90
CA LEU A 426 9.84 9.81 4.06
C LEU A 426 11.31 10.01 3.67
N LYS A 427 11.81 9.31 2.65
CA LYS A 427 13.18 9.50 2.16
C LYS A 427 13.45 10.93 1.70
N ARG A 428 12.47 11.58 1.06
CA ARG A 428 12.59 13.00 0.68
C ARG A 428 12.75 13.90 1.93
N ARG A 429 11.95 13.66 2.97
CA ARG A 429 12.05 14.41 4.23
C ARG A 429 13.39 14.20 4.94
N LEU A 430 13.91 12.96 4.94
CA LEU A 430 15.25 12.67 5.50
C LEU A 430 16.35 13.44 4.78
N ARG A 431 16.30 13.54 3.45
CA ARG A 431 17.25 14.36 2.68
C ARG A 431 17.15 15.87 2.98
N GLN A 432 16.01 16.32 3.49
CA GLN A 432 15.80 17.71 3.95
C GLN A 432 16.24 17.94 5.40
N GLY A 433 16.82 16.93 6.07
CA GLY A 433 17.44 17.04 7.38
C GLY A 433 16.66 16.45 8.54
N ALA A 434 15.54 15.76 8.33
CA ALA A 434 14.90 15.01 9.41
C ALA A 434 15.79 13.84 9.85
N ARG A 435 15.72 13.50 11.14
CA ARG A 435 16.48 12.44 11.78
C ARG A 435 15.63 11.18 11.90
N LEU A 436 16.23 10.00 11.74
CA LEU A 436 15.52 8.73 11.69
C LEU A 436 15.98 7.78 12.81
N ILE A 437 15.01 7.27 13.56
CA ILE A 437 15.18 6.14 14.48
C ILE A 437 14.44 4.94 13.87
N VAL A 438 15.11 3.80 13.73
CA VAL A 438 14.49 2.54 13.30
C VAL A 438 14.56 1.53 14.44
N ILE A 439 13.42 0.95 14.79
CA ILE A 439 13.30 -0.15 15.76
C ILE A 439 12.74 -1.36 15.02
N ASP A 440 13.61 -2.27 14.59
CA ASP A 440 13.23 -3.44 13.79
C ASP A 440 14.29 -4.54 13.94
N PRO A 441 13.92 -5.82 14.06
CA PRO A 441 14.87 -6.92 14.15
C PRO A 441 15.70 -7.12 12.89
N ARG A 442 15.26 -6.55 11.78
CA ARG A 442 15.92 -6.65 10.47
C ARG A 442 16.48 -5.27 10.05
N ARG A 443 17.66 -5.25 9.48
CA ARG A 443 18.20 -4.06 8.80
C ARG A 443 17.42 -3.83 7.52
N ILE A 444 16.38 -3.02 7.61
CA ILE A 444 15.58 -2.57 6.46
C ILE A 444 16.33 -1.50 5.66
N ASP A 445 15.90 -1.19 4.44
CA ASP A 445 16.59 -0.25 3.56
C ASP A 445 16.68 1.19 4.13
N LEU A 446 15.81 1.56 5.05
CA LEU A 446 15.88 2.83 5.77
C LEU A 446 17.04 2.90 6.78
N VAL A 447 17.57 1.75 7.24
CA VAL A 447 18.70 1.72 8.18
C VAL A 447 19.98 2.14 7.50
N ASP A 448 20.26 1.55 6.34
CA ASP A 448 21.50 1.81 5.62
C ASP A 448 21.32 1.41 4.14
N SER A 449 21.12 2.40 3.31
CA SER A 449 21.06 2.28 1.87
C SER A 449 21.71 3.51 1.24
N PRO A 450 22.04 3.49 -0.07
CA PRO A 450 22.55 4.69 -0.74
C PRO A 450 21.65 5.93 -0.62
N HIS A 451 20.41 5.75 -0.19
CA HIS A 451 19.35 6.77 -0.26
C HIS A 451 18.78 7.18 1.09
N ALA A 452 19.03 6.40 2.13
CA ALA A 452 18.54 6.66 3.46
C ALA A 452 19.51 6.06 4.50
N ARG A 453 19.69 6.76 5.61
CA ARG A 453 20.47 6.29 6.73
C ARG A 453 19.76 6.64 8.02
N ALA A 454 19.48 5.64 8.84
CA ALA A 454 19.00 5.85 10.18
C ALA A 454 20.13 6.41 11.04
N GLU A 455 19.81 7.39 11.88
CA GLU A 455 20.76 7.85 12.91
C GLU A 455 20.95 6.79 13.99
N LEU A 456 19.86 6.11 14.34
CA LEU A 456 19.86 5.03 15.32
C LEU A 456 19.05 3.83 14.78
N HIS A 457 19.65 2.65 14.84
CA HIS A 457 18.97 1.38 14.59
C HIS A 457 19.01 0.53 15.88
N LEU A 458 17.86 0.41 16.52
CA LEU A 458 17.67 -0.46 17.67
C LEU A 458 17.22 -1.82 17.14
N GLN A 459 18.19 -2.69 16.84
CA GLN A 459 17.94 -4.03 16.26
C GLN A 459 17.47 -4.98 17.36
N LEU A 460 16.21 -4.82 17.79
CA LEU A 460 15.65 -5.56 18.90
C LEU A 460 15.44 -7.04 18.55
N ARG A 461 15.46 -7.89 19.57
CA ARG A 461 15.07 -9.31 19.46
C ARG A 461 13.55 -9.40 19.24
N PRO A 462 13.06 -10.24 18.29
CA PRO A 462 11.62 -10.48 18.13
C PRO A 462 10.92 -10.80 19.46
N GLY A 463 9.72 -10.24 19.68
CA GLY A 463 8.94 -10.43 20.92
C GLY A 463 9.24 -9.42 22.05
N THR A 464 10.12 -8.45 21.85
CA THR A 464 10.55 -7.52 22.91
C THR A 464 10.11 -6.07 22.73
N ASN A 465 9.11 -5.81 21.89
CA ASN A 465 8.61 -4.45 21.61
C ASN A 465 8.19 -3.71 22.90
N VAL A 466 7.44 -4.38 23.78
CA VAL A 466 6.94 -3.76 25.03
C VAL A 466 8.10 -3.41 25.95
N ALA A 467 9.08 -4.29 26.10
CA ALA A 467 10.29 -4.02 26.86
C ALA A 467 11.07 -2.82 26.31
N MET A 468 11.22 -2.73 24.97
CA MET A 468 11.87 -1.60 24.31
C MET A 468 11.13 -0.28 24.56
N LEU A 469 9.80 -0.27 24.41
CA LEU A 469 8.98 0.92 24.63
C LEU A 469 8.99 1.37 26.09
N ASN A 470 8.99 0.44 27.05
CA ASN A 470 9.13 0.75 28.47
C ASN A 470 10.51 1.31 28.81
N ALA A 471 11.58 0.79 28.20
CA ALA A 471 12.92 1.32 28.40
C ALA A 471 13.06 2.76 27.84
N LEU A 472 12.46 3.05 26.71
CA LEU A 472 12.38 4.42 26.16
C LEU A 472 11.59 5.34 27.11
N ALA A 473 10.44 4.88 27.59
CA ALA A 473 9.59 5.62 28.53
C ALA A 473 10.30 5.89 29.86
N HIS A 474 11.05 4.91 30.40
CA HIS A 474 11.85 5.06 31.59
C HIS A 474 12.84 6.24 31.46
N VAL A 475 13.56 6.32 30.33
CA VAL A 475 14.51 7.43 30.10
C VAL A 475 13.78 8.76 30.03
N ILE A 476 12.66 8.85 29.27
CA ILE A 476 11.89 10.09 29.14
C ILE A 476 11.41 10.60 30.52
N VAL A 477 10.94 9.71 31.37
CA VAL A 477 10.46 10.10 32.71
C VAL A 477 11.61 10.43 33.65
N THR A 478 12.62 9.57 33.77
CA THR A 478 13.69 9.71 34.75
C THR A 478 14.68 10.83 34.44
N GLU A 479 14.83 11.18 33.16
CA GLU A 479 15.66 12.31 32.72
C GLU A 479 14.86 13.63 32.61
N GLY A 480 13.57 13.65 32.98
CA GLY A 480 12.76 14.86 33.01
C GLY A 480 12.38 15.41 31.61
N LEU A 481 12.28 14.54 30.62
CA LEU A 481 11.97 14.89 29.20
C LEU A 481 10.47 14.93 28.90
N LEU A 482 9.62 14.99 29.92
CA LEU A 482 8.17 15.03 29.82
C LEU A 482 7.66 16.38 29.32
N ALA A 483 6.68 16.37 28.44
CA ALA A 483 5.90 17.56 28.05
C ALA A 483 4.83 17.87 29.11
N GLN A 484 5.23 18.23 30.35
CA GLN A 484 4.35 18.31 31.52
C GLN A 484 3.13 19.19 31.27
N ARG A 485 3.27 20.36 30.62
CA ARG A 485 2.14 21.27 30.32
C ARG A 485 1.07 20.60 29.43
N PHE A 486 1.50 19.80 28.48
CA PHE A 486 0.60 19.05 27.60
C PHE A 486 -0.12 17.96 28.41
N ILE A 487 0.60 17.23 29.23
CA ILE A 487 0.05 16.16 30.08
C ILE A 487 -1.02 16.71 31.02
N ASP A 488 -0.71 17.78 31.73
CA ASP A 488 -1.64 18.42 32.70
C ASP A 488 -2.91 18.91 32.02
N ALA A 489 -2.79 19.45 30.80
CA ALA A 489 -3.95 19.97 30.07
C ALA A 489 -4.78 18.87 29.39
N ARG A 490 -4.15 17.82 28.88
CA ARG A 490 -4.71 16.92 27.89
C ARG A 490 -4.92 15.48 28.38
N CYS A 491 -4.34 15.06 29.49
CA CYS A 491 -4.34 13.67 29.93
C CYS A 491 -5.03 13.49 31.31
N GLU A 492 -5.45 12.27 31.60
CA GLU A 492 -5.99 11.90 32.91
C GLU A 492 -4.85 11.82 33.94
N THR A 493 -4.95 12.63 34.99
CA THR A 493 -3.88 12.81 36.00
C THR A 493 -3.55 11.52 36.77
N GLU A 494 -4.58 10.78 37.19
CA GLU A 494 -4.36 9.54 37.96
C GLU A 494 -3.70 8.45 37.13
N ASP A 495 -4.12 8.30 35.86
CA ASP A 495 -3.53 7.33 34.92
C ASP A 495 -2.08 7.69 34.64
N PHE A 496 -1.78 8.99 34.44
CA PHE A 496 -0.42 9.47 34.23
C PHE A 496 0.47 9.17 35.43
N VAL A 497 0.03 9.48 36.68
CA VAL A 497 0.83 9.23 37.90
C VAL A 497 1.14 7.74 38.03
N ARG A 498 0.14 6.87 37.85
CA ARG A 498 0.34 5.42 37.92
C ARG A 498 1.34 4.92 36.88
N TRP A 499 1.21 5.40 35.65
CA TRP A 499 2.12 5.04 34.55
C TRP A 499 3.53 5.56 34.78
N ARG A 500 3.68 6.83 35.21
CA ARG A 500 4.97 7.43 35.55
C ARG A 500 5.69 6.61 36.60
N ASP A 501 4.99 6.28 37.69
CA ASP A 501 5.57 5.53 38.81
C ASP A 501 5.96 4.10 38.39
N PHE A 502 5.16 3.48 37.51
CA PHE A 502 5.46 2.19 36.91
C PHE A 502 6.72 2.23 36.05
N VAL A 503 6.80 3.12 35.05
CA VAL A 503 7.97 3.14 34.16
C VAL A 503 9.24 3.67 34.84
N SER A 504 9.14 4.39 35.95
CA SER A 504 10.28 4.85 36.72
C SER A 504 10.97 3.73 37.51
N GLN A 505 10.34 2.58 37.67
CA GLN A 505 10.93 1.45 38.39
C GLN A 505 12.20 0.98 37.69
N ALA A 506 13.20 0.56 38.50
CA ALA A 506 14.50 0.11 37.99
C ALA A 506 14.40 -1.06 37.00
N GLU A 507 13.36 -1.87 37.10
CA GLU A 507 13.08 -2.98 36.21
C GLU A 507 12.86 -2.55 34.74
N ASN A 508 12.41 -1.32 34.51
CA ASN A 508 12.22 -0.72 33.21
C ASN A 508 13.44 0.05 32.67
N ALA A 509 14.52 0.14 33.45
CA ALA A 509 15.73 0.83 33.04
C ALA A 509 16.38 0.18 31.81
N PRO A 510 16.99 0.96 30.89
CA PRO A 510 17.71 0.44 29.73
C PRO A 510 18.79 -0.59 30.07
N GLU A 511 19.41 -0.49 31.25
CA GLU A 511 20.42 -1.44 31.73
C GLU A 511 19.84 -2.83 32.03
N VAL A 512 18.56 -2.89 32.39
CA VAL A 512 17.82 -4.14 32.63
C VAL A 512 17.15 -4.67 31.37
N LEU A 513 16.43 -3.81 30.66
CA LEU A 513 15.66 -4.22 29.48
C LEU A 513 16.50 -4.28 28.19
N GLY A 514 17.62 -3.55 28.11
CA GLY A 514 18.54 -3.63 26.99
C GLY A 514 19.04 -5.03 26.68
N PRO A 515 19.55 -5.79 27.67
CA PRO A 515 19.89 -7.21 27.48
C PRO A 515 18.71 -8.10 27.02
N VAL A 516 17.49 -7.83 27.49
CA VAL A 516 16.26 -8.54 27.05
C VAL A 516 16.00 -8.27 25.58
N CYS A 517 16.09 -7.01 25.18
CA CYS A 517 15.89 -6.59 23.78
C CYS A 517 17.07 -6.94 22.86
N GLY A 518 18.26 -7.19 23.41
CA GLY A 518 19.49 -7.36 22.63
C GLY A 518 20.06 -6.04 22.11
N VAL A 519 19.72 -4.90 22.75
CA VAL A 519 20.13 -3.55 22.35
C VAL A 519 20.91 -2.87 23.47
N PRO A 520 22.06 -2.23 23.19
CA PRO A 520 22.84 -1.51 24.21
C PRO A 520 22.03 -0.39 24.87
N ALA A 521 22.12 -0.27 26.19
CA ALA A 521 21.40 0.74 26.99
C ALA A 521 21.63 2.16 26.47
N GLU A 522 22.86 2.50 26.07
CA GLU A 522 23.21 3.82 25.55
C GLU A 522 22.48 4.16 24.25
N GLN A 523 22.25 3.18 23.37
CA GLN A 523 21.46 3.39 22.15
C GLN A 523 19.98 3.65 22.49
N ILE A 524 19.43 2.95 23.47
CA ILE A 524 18.06 3.18 23.96
C ILE A 524 17.94 4.59 24.54
N ARG A 525 18.91 5.02 25.35
CA ARG A 525 18.94 6.38 25.89
C ARG A 525 19.05 7.44 24.81
N ALA A 526 19.93 7.23 23.84
CA ALA A 526 20.08 8.15 22.71
C ALA A 526 18.78 8.28 21.90
N ALA A 527 18.10 7.16 21.64
CA ALA A 527 16.83 7.15 20.93
C ALA A 527 15.70 7.87 21.70
N ALA A 528 15.60 7.62 23.00
CA ALA A 528 14.62 8.28 23.86
C ALA A 528 14.82 9.80 23.92
N ARG A 529 16.06 10.24 24.11
CA ARG A 529 16.43 11.67 24.12
C ARG A 529 16.10 12.31 22.76
N LEU A 530 16.53 11.67 21.66
CA LEU A 530 16.28 12.17 20.32
C LEU A 530 14.77 12.31 20.03
N TYR A 531 13.99 11.29 20.35
CA TYR A 531 12.54 11.32 20.16
C TYR A 531 11.87 12.42 21.01
N ALA A 532 12.27 12.58 22.25
CA ALA A 532 11.64 13.52 23.17
C ALA A 532 12.04 14.99 22.95
N THR A 533 13.24 15.27 22.43
CA THR A 533 13.81 16.63 22.37
C THR A 533 14.16 17.11 20.98
N GLY A 534 14.02 16.26 19.95
CA GLY A 534 14.47 16.56 18.59
C GLY A 534 13.55 17.46 17.78
N GLY A 535 12.46 17.96 18.34
CA GLY A 535 11.45 18.78 17.65
C GLY A 535 10.14 18.02 17.42
N ASN A 536 9.48 18.21 16.28
CA ASN A 536 8.31 17.44 15.90
C ASN A 536 8.69 15.99 15.63
N ALA A 537 8.23 15.06 16.48
CA ALA A 537 8.57 13.66 16.36
C ALA A 537 7.34 12.81 16.03
N ALA A 538 7.37 12.15 14.88
CA ALA A 538 6.30 11.29 14.40
C ALA A 538 6.67 9.81 14.56
N ILE A 539 5.71 8.99 15.02
CA ILE A 539 5.85 7.53 15.07
C ILE A 539 5.06 6.90 13.93
N TYR A 540 5.73 6.06 13.15
CA TYR A 540 5.12 5.19 12.15
C TYR A 540 5.39 3.74 12.52
N TYR A 541 4.34 2.90 12.60
CA TYR A 541 4.49 1.51 12.98
C TYR A 541 3.66 0.58 12.09
N GLY A 542 4.06 -0.68 12.04
CA GLY A 542 3.41 -1.69 11.22
C GLY A 542 3.14 -2.98 11.96
N LEU A 543 3.02 -4.05 11.19
CA LEU A 543 2.69 -5.39 11.66
C LEU A 543 3.75 -5.98 12.60
N GLY A 544 5.00 -5.49 12.52
CA GLY A 544 6.05 -5.86 13.49
C GLY A 544 5.80 -5.36 14.91
N VAL A 545 4.76 -4.54 15.13
CA VAL A 545 4.24 -4.16 16.45
C VAL A 545 2.98 -4.94 16.79
N THR A 546 2.07 -5.10 15.85
CA THR A 546 0.71 -5.61 16.13
C THR A 546 0.62 -7.13 16.13
N GLU A 547 1.42 -7.83 15.33
CA GLU A 547 1.39 -9.30 15.20
C GLU A 547 2.30 -9.98 16.25
N HIS A 548 2.04 -9.67 17.53
CA HIS A 548 2.69 -10.21 18.73
C HIS A 548 1.67 -10.55 19.80
N SER A 549 2.03 -11.42 20.72
CA SER A 549 1.20 -11.77 21.89
C SER A 549 0.88 -10.56 22.78
N GLN A 550 1.69 -9.52 22.73
CA GLN A 550 1.47 -8.23 23.39
C GLN A 550 1.32 -7.06 22.38
N GLY A 551 0.74 -7.31 21.19
CA GLY A 551 0.54 -6.28 20.17
C GLY A 551 -0.27 -5.09 20.68
N SER A 552 -1.38 -5.34 21.37
CA SER A 552 -2.23 -4.31 21.98
C SER A 552 -1.48 -3.49 23.04
N THR A 553 -0.67 -4.15 23.88
CA THR A 553 0.16 -3.50 24.89
C THR A 553 1.26 -2.63 24.25
N ALA A 554 1.87 -3.09 23.16
CA ALA A 554 2.87 -2.32 22.42
C ALA A 554 2.26 -1.05 21.78
N VAL A 555 1.05 -1.14 21.21
CA VAL A 555 0.34 0.03 20.68
C VAL A 555 0.01 1.04 21.77
N MET A 556 -0.44 0.58 22.95
CA MET A 556 -0.64 1.46 24.10
C MET A 556 0.67 2.12 24.53
N GLY A 557 1.79 1.40 24.53
CA GLY A 557 3.13 1.95 24.81
C GLY A 557 3.54 3.05 23.82
N ILE A 558 3.27 2.88 22.54
CA ILE A 558 3.51 3.90 21.51
C ILE A 558 2.68 5.17 21.77
N ALA A 559 1.40 5.00 22.08
CA ALA A 559 0.52 6.12 22.41
C ALA A 559 0.97 6.85 23.71
N ASN A 560 1.41 6.10 24.72
CA ASN A 560 1.98 6.66 25.93
C ASN A 560 3.22 7.54 25.64
N LEU A 561 4.14 7.08 24.78
CA LEU A 561 5.32 7.88 24.39
C LEU A 561 4.93 9.18 23.70
N ALA A 562 3.95 9.14 22.79
CA ALA A 562 3.47 10.32 22.07
C ALA A 562 2.81 11.33 23.04
N MET A 563 1.99 10.85 23.98
CA MET A 563 1.37 11.71 25.00
C MET A 563 2.41 12.26 25.97
N ALA A 564 3.36 11.44 26.42
CA ALA A 564 4.40 11.86 27.38
C ALA A 564 5.28 13.00 26.85
N THR A 565 5.52 13.01 25.54
CA THR A 565 6.35 14.02 24.87
C THR A 565 5.55 15.12 24.18
N GLY A 566 4.21 15.06 24.24
CA GLY A 566 3.32 16.01 23.57
C GLY A 566 3.40 15.94 22.04
N ASN A 567 3.87 14.83 21.46
CA ASN A 567 4.00 14.63 20.04
C ASN A 567 2.70 14.11 19.40
N ILE A 568 1.61 14.85 19.59
CA ILE A 568 0.29 14.53 19.04
C ILE A 568 -0.56 15.79 18.87
N GLY A 569 -1.47 15.82 17.90
CA GLY A 569 -2.43 16.90 17.70
C GLY A 569 -1.90 18.10 16.91
N ARG A 570 -0.80 17.97 16.18
CA ARG A 570 -0.28 18.95 15.23
C ARG A 570 0.43 18.24 14.06
N GLU A 571 0.74 18.95 12.99
CA GLU A 571 1.50 18.40 11.88
C GLU A 571 2.94 18.01 12.28
N GLY A 572 3.50 17.02 11.63
CA GLY A 572 4.86 16.53 11.84
C GLY A 572 5.03 15.61 13.05
N VAL A 573 3.94 15.24 13.73
CA VAL A 573 3.96 14.36 14.91
C VAL A 573 2.93 13.23 14.78
N GLY A 574 2.60 12.55 15.85
CA GLY A 574 1.46 11.64 15.97
C GLY A 574 1.82 10.17 16.00
N VAL A 575 0.76 9.37 16.10
CA VAL A 575 0.79 7.91 16.16
C VAL A 575 0.14 7.38 14.88
N ASN A 576 0.95 6.82 13.99
CA ASN A 576 0.57 6.59 12.60
C ASN A 576 0.76 5.12 12.21
N PRO A 577 -0.27 4.27 12.36
CA PRO A 577 -0.23 2.88 11.91
C PRO A 577 -0.20 2.81 10.39
N LEU A 578 0.80 2.13 9.84
CA LEU A 578 0.91 1.82 8.43
C LEU A 578 0.10 0.54 8.13
N ARG A 579 -1.24 0.67 8.06
CA ARG A 579 -2.14 -0.45 7.77
C ARG A 579 -1.82 -1.05 6.40
N GLY A 580 -1.80 -2.38 6.32
CA GLY A 580 -1.24 -3.11 5.18
C GLY A 580 -2.05 -2.99 3.89
N GLN A 581 -3.28 -3.50 3.88
CA GLN A 581 -4.11 -3.56 2.68
C GLN A 581 -4.77 -2.21 2.39
N ASN A 582 -5.25 -2.07 1.16
CA ASN A 582 -5.87 -0.85 0.62
C ASN A 582 -7.11 -0.37 1.40
N ASN A 583 -7.84 -1.26 2.04
CA ASN A 583 -9.07 -0.95 2.78
C ASN A 583 -9.12 -1.57 4.20
N VAL A 584 -7.95 -1.79 4.85
CA VAL A 584 -7.94 -2.27 6.24
C VAL A 584 -8.65 -1.30 7.17
N GLN A 585 -8.39 0.00 7.00
CA GLN A 585 -9.06 1.02 7.78
C GLN A 585 -10.57 0.95 7.54
N GLY A 586 -10.98 0.93 6.26
CA GLY A 586 -12.39 0.94 5.90
C GLY A 586 -13.15 -0.32 6.33
N SER A 587 -12.56 -1.51 6.23
CA SER A 587 -13.25 -2.71 6.72
C SER A 587 -13.51 -2.65 8.23
N CYS A 588 -12.61 -2.05 9.01
CA CYS A 588 -12.85 -1.76 10.43
C CYS A 588 -13.93 -0.70 10.60
N ASP A 589 -13.84 0.42 9.86
CA ASP A 589 -14.81 1.52 9.92
C ASP A 589 -16.26 1.04 9.66
N MET A 590 -16.41 0.03 8.80
CA MET A 590 -17.69 -0.57 8.42
C MET A 590 -18.26 -1.57 9.43
N GLY A 591 -17.61 -1.75 10.59
CA GLY A 591 -18.11 -2.62 11.64
C GLY A 591 -17.99 -4.11 11.34
N SER A 592 -16.94 -4.52 10.61
CA SER A 592 -16.72 -5.92 10.24
C SER A 592 -16.12 -6.77 11.36
N PHE A 593 -16.02 -6.25 12.59
CA PHE A 593 -15.65 -7.02 13.78
C PHE A 593 -16.89 -7.55 14.52
N PRO A 594 -16.77 -8.71 15.18
CA PRO A 594 -17.94 -9.35 15.83
C PRO A 594 -18.53 -8.53 16.97
N HIS A 595 -17.79 -7.61 17.55
CA HIS A 595 -18.19 -6.77 18.69
C HIS A 595 -18.53 -5.33 18.32
N GLU A 596 -18.36 -4.92 17.05
CA GLU A 596 -18.54 -3.52 16.60
C GLU A 596 -19.51 -3.39 15.43
N LEU A 597 -20.34 -2.37 15.50
CA LEU A 597 -21.13 -1.82 14.41
C LEU A 597 -20.34 -0.71 13.70
N PRO A 598 -20.73 -0.24 12.51
CA PRO A 598 -20.06 0.84 11.80
C PRO A 598 -19.73 2.05 12.69
N GLY A 599 -18.51 2.60 12.52
CA GLY A 599 -17.99 3.70 13.33
C GLY A 599 -17.47 3.26 14.70
N TYR A 600 -16.96 2.02 14.84
CA TYR A 600 -16.37 1.51 16.09
C TYR A 600 -17.32 1.52 17.30
N ARG A 601 -18.63 1.40 17.06
CA ARG A 601 -19.65 1.42 18.10
C ARG A 601 -19.98 0.01 18.56
N HIS A 602 -19.82 -0.23 19.87
CA HIS A 602 -19.94 -1.59 20.42
C HIS A 602 -21.37 -2.13 20.33
N ILE A 603 -21.54 -3.38 19.90
CA ILE A 603 -22.85 -4.03 19.72
C ILE A 603 -23.67 -4.15 21.02
N SER A 604 -23.00 -4.25 22.18
CA SER A 604 -23.68 -4.32 23.48
C SER A 604 -24.32 -2.99 23.92
N ASN A 605 -23.99 -1.87 23.27
CA ASN A 605 -24.63 -0.59 23.55
C ASN A 605 -26.06 -0.60 23.00
N GLU A 606 -27.05 -0.58 23.90
CA GLU A 606 -28.46 -0.67 23.54
C GLU A 606 -28.91 0.47 22.63
N GLY A 607 -28.48 1.71 22.90
CA GLY A 607 -28.85 2.89 22.11
C GLY A 607 -28.30 2.78 20.67
N VAL A 608 -27.04 2.39 20.53
CA VAL A 608 -26.42 2.15 19.21
C VAL A 608 -27.13 1.02 18.48
N ARG A 609 -27.35 -0.10 19.15
CA ARG A 609 -28.02 -1.26 18.55
C ARG A 609 -29.41 -0.89 18.06
N ALA A 610 -30.19 -0.15 18.85
CA ALA A 610 -31.52 0.31 18.48
C ALA A 610 -31.57 1.21 17.24
N GLU A 611 -30.51 1.98 16.94
CA GLU A 611 -30.41 2.74 15.69
C GLU A 611 -30.35 1.82 14.48
N PHE A 612 -29.50 0.79 14.55
CA PHE A 612 -29.34 -0.17 13.45
C PHE A 612 -30.54 -1.10 13.32
N GLU A 613 -31.17 -1.52 14.43
CA GLU A 613 -32.41 -2.31 14.43
C GLU A 613 -33.53 -1.58 13.70
N ARG A 614 -33.73 -0.28 13.99
CA ARG A 614 -34.70 0.54 13.27
C ARG A 614 -34.37 0.69 11.79
N ALA A 615 -33.10 0.89 11.45
CA ALA A 615 -32.67 1.09 10.07
C ALA A 615 -32.78 -0.18 9.24
N TRP A 616 -32.47 -1.34 9.83
CA TRP A 616 -32.44 -2.62 9.15
C TRP A 616 -33.73 -3.45 9.30
N GLY A 617 -34.62 -3.05 10.19
CA GLY A 617 -35.91 -3.74 10.42
C GLY A 617 -35.77 -5.13 11.05
N VAL A 618 -34.73 -5.35 11.86
CA VAL A 618 -34.43 -6.63 12.54
C VAL A 618 -34.05 -6.39 14.00
N THR A 619 -34.15 -7.44 14.83
CA THR A 619 -33.58 -7.42 16.17
C THR A 619 -32.17 -7.98 16.13
N LEU A 620 -31.19 -7.23 16.63
CA LEU A 620 -29.77 -7.63 16.67
C LEU A 620 -29.43 -8.34 17.99
N GLN A 621 -28.48 -9.27 17.91
CA GLN A 621 -27.93 -9.92 19.11
C GLN A 621 -27.08 -8.93 19.90
N PRO A 622 -27.21 -8.84 21.24
CA PRO A 622 -26.42 -7.93 22.05
C PRO A 622 -24.98 -8.37 22.31
N ASP A 623 -24.72 -9.68 22.22
CA ASP A 623 -23.43 -10.29 22.54
C ASP A 623 -22.53 -10.34 21.32
N PRO A 624 -21.21 -10.11 21.49
CA PRO A 624 -20.24 -10.31 20.42
C PRO A 624 -20.26 -11.73 19.85
N GLY A 625 -20.07 -11.87 18.55
CA GLY A 625 -19.89 -13.15 17.89
C GLY A 625 -18.47 -13.70 17.98
N LEU A 626 -18.22 -14.77 17.23
CA LEU A 626 -16.92 -15.43 17.10
C LEU A 626 -15.96 -14.59 16.26
N ARG A 627 -14.69 -14.53 16.70
CA ARG A 627 -13.55 -14.03 15.91
C ARG A 627 -13.07 -15.14 14.97
N ILE A 628 -12.31 -14.82 13.92
CA ILE A 628 -11.79 -15.82 12.97
C ILE A 628 -11.13 -17.02 13.67
N PRO A 629 -10.16 -16.85 14.60
CA PRO A 629 -9.57 -18.02 15.28
C PRO A 629 -10.60 -18.85 16.05
N ASN A 630 -11.58 -18.18 16.69
CA ASN A 630 -12.62 -18.89 17.43
C ASN A 630 -13.64 -19.60 16.51
N MET A 631 -13.83 -19.11 15.27
CA MET A 631 -14.63 -19.86 14.27
C MET A 631 -13.96 -21.18 13.89
N PHE A 632 -12.63 -21.22 13.80
CA PHE A 632 -11.88 -22.45 13.55
C PHE A 632 -11.98 -23.44 14.72
N GLU A 633 -11.81 -22.96 15.95
CA GLU A 633 -12.00 -23.78 17.15
C GLU A 633 -13.43 -24.36 17.21
N ALA A 634 -14.44 -23.52 17.00
CA ALA A 634 -15.84 -23.91 16.98
C ALA A 634 -16.19 -24.86 15.81
N ALA A 635 -15.49 -24.80 14.69
CA ALA A 635 -15.64 -25.76 13.61
C ALA A 635 -15.11 -27.13 14.01
N LEU A 636 -13.99 -27.20 14.70
CA LEU A 636 -13.37 -28.46 15.18
C LEU A 636 -14.18 -29.11 16.31
N ASP A 637 -14.80 -28.33 17.21
CA ASP A 637 -15.67 -28.86 18.24
C ASP A 637 -17.08 -29.25 17.72
N GLY A 638 -17.40 -28.86 16.47
CA GLY A 638 -18.64 -29.19 15.80
C GLY A 638 -19.78 -28.20 15.97
N SER A 639 -19.59 -27.07 16.64
CA SER A 639 -20.59 -26.03 16.86
C SER A 639 -20.72 -25.04 15.71
N PHE A 640 -19.67 -24.85 14.87
CA PHE A 640 -19.66 -23.99 13.70
C PHE A 640 -19.55 -24.84 12.41
N LYS A 641 -20.47 -24.70 11.47
CA LYS A 641 -20.66 -25.63 10.35
C LYS A 641 -20.66 -25.01 8.98
N ALA A 642 -20.79 -23.68 8.87
CA ALA A 642 -20.74 -23.07 7.55
C ALA A 642 -20.15 -21.64 7.58
N LEU A 643 -19.50 -21.29 6.49
CA LEU A 643 -18.78 -20.04 6.34
C LEU A 643 -19.05 -19.41 4.98
N TYR A 644 -19.33 -18.10 4.97
CA TYR A 644 -19.23 -17.24 3.79
C TYR A 644 -17.93 -16.44 3.85
N CYS A 645 -17.02 -16.66 2.93
CA CYS A 645 -15.69 -16.02 2.87
C CYS A 645 -15.57 -15.20 1.60
N GLN A 646 -15.50 -13.86 1.74
CA GLN A 646 -15.41 -12.93 0.62
C GLN A 646 -14.02 -12.31 0.53
N GLY A 647 -13.31 -12.56 -0.58
CA GLY A 647 -12.06 -11.90 -0.95
C GLY A 647 -10.86 -12.25 -0.06
N GLU A 648 -10.91 -13.34 0.70
CA GLU A 648 -9.86 -13.79 1.61
C GLU A 648 -9.39 -15.20 1.29
N ASP A 649 -8.10 -15.45 1.47
CA ASP A 649 -7.46 -16.76 1.36
C ASP A 649 -6.95 -17.21 2.72
N ILE A 650 -7.89 -17.52 3.63
CA ILE A 650 -7.61 -17.87 5.02
C ILE A 650 -6.79 -19.15 5.17
N ALA A 651 -6.89 -20.09 4.24
CA ALA A 651 -6.09 -21.32 4.26
C ALA A 651 -4.59 -21.05 4.02
N GLN A 652 -4.23 -19.92 3.38
CA GLN A 652 -2.84 -19.50 3.20
C GLN A 652 -2.43 -18.39 4.18
N SER A 653 -3.35 -17.48 4.54
CA SER A 653 -3.00 -16.29 5.33
C SER A 653 -2.93 -16.54 6.83
N ASP A 654 -3.78 -17.43 7.36
CA ASP A 654 -3.89 -17.63 8.80
C ASP A 654 -2.79 -18.56 9.35
N PRO A 655 -2.40 -18.42 10.63
CA PRO A 655 -1.32 -19.18 11.22
C PRO A 655 -1.71 -20.64 11.42
N ASN A 656 -0.73 -21.51 11.60
CA ASN A 656 -0.97 -22.94 11.81
C ASN A 656 -1.90 -23.53 10.73
N THR A 657 -1.44 -23.50 9.48
CA THR A 657 -2.24 -23.95 8.31
C THR A 657 -2.90 -25.31 8.51
N GLN A 658 -2.30 -26.22 9.29
CA GLN A 658 -2.89 -27.54 9.59
C GLN A 658 -4.17 -27.41 10.41
N HIS A 659 -4.19 -26.53 11.41
CA HIS A 659 -5.38 -26.24 12.23
C HIS A 659 -6.49 -25.62 11.37
N VAL A 660 -6.17 -24.61 10.57
CA VAL A 660 -7.12 -23.91 9.69
C VAL A 660 -7.73 -24.87 8.67
N THR A 661 -6.92 -25.69 8.01
CA THR A 661 -7.42 -26.63 7.00
C THR A 661 -8.27 -27.74 7.63
N ALA A 662 -7.92 -28.22 8.83
CA ALA A 662 -8.75 -29.15 9.58
C ALA A 662 -10.11 -28.54 9.95
N ALA A 663 -10.15 -27.28 10.37
CA ALA A 663 -11.39 -26.56 10.66
C ALA A 663 -12.27 -26.41 9.41
N LEU A 664 -11.69 -26.01 8.26
CA LEU A 664 -12.41 -25.91 7.00
C LEU A 664 -12.98 -27.26 6.53
N LEU A 665 -12.25 -28.37 6.72
CA LEU A 665 -12.71 -29.70 6.42
C LEU A 665 -13.86 -30.18 7.34
N ALA A 666 -13.95 -29.65 8.56
CA ALA A 666 -15.00 -29.99 9.52
C ALA A 666 -16.33 -29.28 9.24
N MET A 667 -16.33 -28.26 8.36
CA MET A 667 -17.53 -27.53 7.97
C MET A 667 -18.35 -28.27 6.92
N GLU A 668 -19.68 -28.20 7.03
CA GLU A 668 -20.61 -28.84 6.08
C GLU A 668 -20.83 -28.00 4.81
N CYS A 669 -20.60 -26.67 4.88
CA CYS A 669 -20.70 -25.76 3.72
C CYS A 669 -19.75 -24.57 3.86
N VAL A 670 -18.86 -24.44 2.90
CA VAL A 670 -18.00 -23.28 2.76
C VAL A 670 -18.30 -22.62 1.41
N VAL A 671 -18.68 -21.35 1.44
CA VAL A 671 -18.92 -20.51 0.26
C VAL A 671 -17.78 -19.50 0.16
N VAL A 672 -17.03 -19.56 -0.93
CA VAL A 672 -15.92 -18.65 -1.22
C VAL A 672 -16.30 -17.72 -2.37
N GLN A 673 -16.11 -16.43 -2.18
CA GLN A 673 -16.22 -15.45 -3.25
C GLN A 673 -14.84 -14.83 -3.49
N ASP A 674 -14.23 -15.10 -4.64
CA ASP A 674 -12.91 -14.60 -5.00
C ASP A 674 -12.75 -14.56 -6.53
N ILE A 675 -11.70 -13.90 -6.99
CA ILE A 675 -11.38 -13.78 -8.43
C ILE A 675 -10.63 -15.01 -8.99
N PHE A 676 -10.01 -15.81 -8.11
CA PHE A 676 -9.27 -17.03 -8.45
C PHE A 676 -9.65 -18.16 -7.52
N LEU A 677 -9.52 -19.40 -7.99
CA LEU A 677 -9.53 -20.57 -7.10
C LEU A 677 -8.25 -20.50 -6.23
N ASN A 678 -8.38 -19.91 -5.07
CA ASN A 678 -7.32 -19.76 -4.07
C ASN A 678 -7.21 -21.02 -3.19
N GLU A 679 -6.35 -21.00 -2.16
CA GLU A 679 -6.15 -22.16 -1.28
C GLU A 679 -7.40 -22.49 -0.46
N THR A 680 -8.15 -21.49 -0.03
CA THR A 680 -9.41 -21.66 0.70
C THR A 680 -10.48 -22.32 -0.17
N ALA A 681 -10.50 -22.01 -1.48
CA ALA A 681 -11.46 -22.61 -2.42
C ALA A 681 -11.31 -24.15 -2.55
N LYS A 682 -10.18 -24.72 -2.15
CA LYS A 682 -10.00 -26.17 -2.09
C LYS A 682 -10.99 -26.84 -1.13
N PHE A 683 -11.44 -26.13 -0.12
CA PHE A 683 -12.38 -26.55 0.91
C PHE A 683 -13.80 -26.02 0.70
N ALA A 684 -14.03 -25.29 -0.40
CA ALA A 684 -15.32 -24.67 -0.67
C ALA A 684 -16.29 -25.65 -1.38
N HIS A 685 -17.58 -25.52 -1.09
CA HIS A 685 -18.69 -26.21 -1.75
C HIS A 685 -19.35 -25.32 -2.80
N VAL A 686 -19.28 -24.01 -2.63
CA VAL A 686 -19.75 -23.01 -3.59
C VAL A 686 -18.61 -22.01 -3.85
N PHE A 687 -18.37 -21.73 -5.11
CA PHE A 687 -17.46 -20.67 -5.52
C PHE A 687 -18.24 -19.62 -6.32
N LEU A 688 -18.26 -18.39 -5.80
CA LEU A 688 -18.86 -17.23 -6.45
C LEU A 688 -17.73 -16.39 -7.06
N PRO A 689 -17.72 -16.17 -8.38
CA PRO A 689 -16.63 -15.40 -9.00
C PRO A 689 -16.69 -13.92 -8.57
N GLY A 690 -15.55 -13.41 -8.09
CA GLY A 690 -15.40 -12.03 -7.64
C GLY A 690 -15.04 -11.06 -8.76
N SER A 691 -15.16 -9.78 -8.45
CA SER A 691 -14.76 -8.65 -9.31
C SER A 691 -13.45 -8.01 -8.84
N SER A 692 -12.58 -7.63 -9.78
CA SER A 692 -11.40 -6.82 -9.48
C SER A 692 -11.79 -5.35 -9.25
N PHE A 693 -10.85 -4.54 -8.76
CA PHE A 693 -11.07 -3.10 -8.55
C PHE A 693 -11.38 -2.32 -9.83
N LEU A 694 -11.08 -2.88 -10.99
CA LEU A 694 -11.42 -2.28 -12.30
C LEU A 694 -12.86 -2.54 -12.73
N GLU A 695 -13.53 -3.49 -12.09
CA GLU A 695 -14.83 -4.02 -12.50
C GLU A 695 -15.99 -3.52 -11.60
N LYS A 696 -15.71 -2.62 -10.66
CA LYS A 696 -16.71 -2.18 -9.66
C LYS A 696 -16.58 -0.71 -9.30
N ASP A 697 -17.69 -0.13 -8.85
CA ASP A 697 -17.73 1.13 -8.14
C ASP A 697 -17.71 0.89 -6.63
N GLY A 698 -17.17 1.86 -5.89
CA GLY A 698 -17.11 1.82 -4.44
C GLY A 698 -16.15 2.84 -3.87
N THR A 699 -15.74 2.60 -2.62
CA THR A 699 -14.74 3.42 -1.93
C THR A 699 -13.74 2.55 -1.17
N PHE A 700 -12.49 3.03 -1.05
CA PHE A 700 -11.50 2.50 -0.11
C PHE A 700 -11.13 3.57 0.91
N THR A 701 -10.90 3.16 2.15
CA THR A 701 -10.33 4.01 3.19
C THR A 701 -8.91 3.56 3.50
N ASN A 702 -7.93 4.41 3.21
CA ASN A 702 -6.51 4.11 3.36
C ASN A 702 -5.99 4.25 4.81
N ALA A 703 -4.69 4.03 5.03
CA ALA A 703 -4.08 4.06 6.36
C ALA A 703 -4.09 5.44 7.04
N GLU A 704 -4.24 6.53 6.28
CA GLU A 704 -4.39 7.90 6.80
C GLU A 704 -5.86 8.32 6.94
N ARG A 705 -6.81 7.39 6.94
CA ARG A 705 -8.28 7.64 7.03
C ARG A 705 -8.86 8.34 5.79
N ARG A 706 -8.15 8.32 4.68
CA ARG A 706 -8.58 8.94 3.41
C ARG A 706 -9.52 8.02 2.65
N ILE A 707 -10.74 8.48 2.41
CA ILE A 707 -11.77 7.81 1.63
C ILE A 707 -11.63 8.25 0.17
N SER A 708 -11.35 7.30 -0.71
CA SER A 708 -11.14 7.54 -2.13
C SER A 708 -12.07 6.69 -2.99
N ARG A 709 -12.48 7.23 -4.14
CA ARG A 709 -13.35 6.51 -5.07
C ARG A 709 -12.63 5.39 -5.80
N VAL A 710 -13.26 4.22 -5.81
CA VAL A 710 -13.04 3.15 -6.78
C VAL A 710 -14.08 3.33 -7.88
N ARG A 711 -13.65 3.47 -9.14
CA ARG A 711 -14.58 3.65 -10.26
C ARG A 711 -14.45 2.51 -11.24
N LYS A 712 -15.58 2.02 -11.68
CA LYS A 712 -15.67 0.95 -12.68
C LYS A 712 -15.01 1.41 -13.98
N VAL A 713 -14.05 0.65 -14.46
CA VAL A 713 -13.29 0.88 -15.70
C VAL A 713 -13.79 -0.02 -16.82
N VAL A 714 -14.12 -1.26 -16.47
CA VAL A 714 -14.65 -2.30 -17.35
C VAL A 714 -15.83 -3.00 -16.68
N GLU A 715 -16.67 -3.68 -17.47
CA GLU A 715 -17.76 -4.49 -16.92
C GLU A 715 -17.22 -5.73 -16.20
N PRO A 716 -17.89 -6.20 -15.14
CA PRO A 716 -17.49 -7.40 -14.42
C PRO A 716 -17.44 -8.63 -15.34
N LEU A 717 -16.30 -9.32 -15.37
CA LEU A 717 -16.12 -10.53 -16.20
C LEU A 717 -17.13 -11.64 -15.83
N ALA A 718 -17.56 -11.66 -14.58
CA ALA A 718 -18.55 -12.61 -14.08
C ALA A 718 -20.00 -12.11 -14.20
N GLY A 719 -20.23 -10.94 -14.77
CA GLY A 719 -21.55 -10.32 -14.94
C GLY A 719 -22.16 -9.72 -13.66
N LYS A 720 -21.47 -9.83 -12.49
CA LYS A 720 -21.86 -9.21 -11.22
C LYS A 720 -20.62 -8.69 -10.49
N ALA A 721 -20.78 -7.55 -9.82
CA ALA A 721 -19.81 -7.09 -8.83
C ALA A 721 -20.03 -7.81 -7.48
N ASP A 722 -19.03 -7.76 -6.58
CA ASP A 722 -19.07 -8.49 -5.31
C ASP A 722 -20.26 -8.07 -4.42
N TRP A 723 -20.59 -6.79 -4.39
CA TRP A 723 -21.73 -6.28 -3.63
C TRP A 723 -23.06 -6.84 -4.14
N GLU A 724 -23.22 -7.06 -5.46
CA GLU A 724 -24.45 -7.61 -6.07
C GLU A 724 -24.63 -9.09 -5.70
N ALA A 725 -23.53 -9.84 -5.60
CA ALA A 725 -23.56 -11.23 -5.14
C ALA A 725 -23.99 -11.33 -3.66
N THR A 726 -23.49 -10.44 -2.80
CA THR A 726 -23.89 -10.36 -1.37
C THR A 726 -25.38 -10.00 -1.24
N VAL A 727 -25.85 -9.04 -2.02
CA VAL A 727 -27.28 -8.66 -2.09
C VAL A 727 -28.14 -9.84 -2.54
N ALA A 728 -27.73 -10.55 -3.59
CA ALA A 728 -28.46 -11.73 -4.08
C ALA A 728 -28.55 -12.82 -3.00
N LEU A 729 -27.47 -13.09 -2.27
CA LEU A 729 -27.45 -14.06 -1.19
C LEU A 729 -28.37 -13.64 -0.03
N ALA A 730 -28.37 -12.36 0.37
CA ALA A 730 -29.26 -11.84 1.39
C ALA A 730 -30.75 -12.02 1.01
N ASN A 731 -31.09 -11.68 -0.23
CA ASN A 731 -32.44 -11.84 -0.77
C ASN A 731 -32.87 -13.33 -0.81
N ALA A 732 -32.02 -14.24 -1.23
CA ALA A 732 -32.26 -15.67 -1.25
C ALA A 732 -32.46 -16.24 0.18
N LEU A 733 -31.80 -15.65 1.17
CA LEU A 733 -32.00 -15.96 2.59
C LEU A 733 -33.25 -15.30 3.19
N GLY A 734 -33.99 -14.48 2.43
CA GLY A 734 -35.23 -13.87 2.85
C GLY A 734 -35.10 -12.55 3.57
N TYR A 735 -33.92 -11.95 3.59
CA TYR A 735 -33.71 -10.58 4.06
C TYR A 735 -33.60 -9.62 2.85
N PRO A 736 -34.53 -8.70 2.65
CA PRO A 736 -34.56 -7.86 1.47
C PRO A 736 -33.45 -6.81 1.50
N MET A 737 -32.53 -6.87 0.54
CA MET A 737 -31.57 -5.82 0.22
C MET A 737 -31.87 -5.29 -1.18
N ASN A 738 -32.15 -3.99 -1.33
CA ASN A 738 -32.60 -3.39 -2.57
C ASN A 738 -31.76 -2.18 -2.93
N TYR A 739 -30.49 -2.40 -3.26
CA TYR A 739 -29.60 -1.37 -3.75
C TYR A 739 -29.43 -1.50 -5.28
N ARG A 740 -29.42 -0.37 -5.97
CA ARG A 740 -29.23 -0.28 -7.41
C ARG A 740 -27.81 0.13 -7.79
N HIS A 741 -27.13 0.82 -6.85
CA HIS A 741 -25.76 1.31 -7.04
C HIS A 741 -25.05 1.40 -5.68
N PRO A 742 -23.72 1.21 -5.61
CA PRO A 742 -22.97 1.30 -4.34
C PRO A 742 -23.06 2.66 -3.63
N SER A 743 -23.38 3.73 -4.35
CA SER A 743 -23.63 5.04 -3.71
C SER A 743 -24.81 5.01 -2.73
N GLU A 744 -25.86 4.22 -3.02
CA GLU A 744 -27.00 4.07 -2.10
C GLU A 744 -26.59 3.35 -0.80
N ILE A 745 -25.57 2.46 -0.89
CA ILE A 745 -24.98 1.78 0.27
C ILE A 745 -24.18 2.81 1.07
N MET A 746 -23.36 3.65 0.41
CA MET A 746 -22.62 4.72 1.08
C MET A 746 -23.55 5.73 1.74
N ASP A 747 -24.67 6.08 1.14
CA ASP A 747 -25.68 6.96 1.74
C ASP A 747 -26.29 6.36 3.02
N GLU A 748 -26.48 5.03 3.06
CA GLU A 748 -26.89 4.33 4.27
C GLU A 748 -25.79 4.33 5.32
N ILE A 749 -24.53 4.06 4.94
CA ILE A 749 -23.37 4.13 5.82
C ILE A 749 -23.26 5.52 6.44
N ALA A 750 -23.32 6.58 5.65
CA ALA A 750 -23.22 7.96 6.10
C ALA A 750 -24.31 8.33 7.11
N ARG A 751 -25.55 7.88 6.86
CA ARG A 751 -26.68 8.11 7.77
C ARG A 751 -26.51 7.43 9.13
N LEU A 752 -25.89 6.25 9.15
CA LEU A 752 -25.74 5.40 10.34
C LEU A 752 -24.38 5.53 11.03
N THR A 753 -23.43 6.28 10.46
CA THR A 753 -22.05 6.33 10.96
C THR A 753 -21.64 7.81 11.19
N PRO A 754 -21.57 8.28 12.43
CA PRO A 754 -21.30 9.70 12.72
C PRO A 754 -20.00 10.24 12.12
N THR A 755 -18.96 9.41 12.02
CA THR A 755 -17.66 9.78 11.42
C THR A 755 -17.71 9.89 9.90
N PHE A 756 -18.78 9.37 9.26
CA PHE A 756 -19.01 9.39 7.81
C PHE A 756 -20.22 10.27 7.41
N HIS A 757 -20.80 11.02 8.34
CA HIS A 757 -22.07 11.70 8.11
C HIS A 757 -22.13 12.59 6.86
N ARG A 758 -21.01 13.19 6.47
CA ARG A 758 -20.91 14.04 5.26
C ARG A 758 -20.27 13.34 4.07
N VAL A 759 -20.01 12.05 4.18
CA VAL A 759 -19.41 11.28 3.09
C VAL A 759 -20.47 10.86 2.09
N SER A 760 -20.31 11.28 0.85
CA SER A 760 -21.06 10.80 -0.32
C SER A 760 -20.17 10.72 -1.54
N TYR A 761 -20.59 10.01 -2.56
CA TYR A 761 -19.83 9.96 -3.81
C TYR A 761 -19.65 11.35 -4.43
N ALA A 762 -20.66 12.19 -4.36
CA ALA A 762 -20.60 13.56 -4.86
C ALA A 762 -19.57 14.42 -4.10
N GLU A 763 -19.52 14.29 -2.77
CA GLU A 763 -18.54 15.03 -1.97
C GLU A 763 -17.11 14.53 -2.21
N ILE A 764 -16.91 13.21 -2.29
CA ILE A 764 -15.61 12.66 -2.63
C ILE A 764 -15.17 13.09 -4.03
N ASP A 765 -16.08 13.12 -5.01
CA ASP A 765 -15.78 13.57 -6.37
C ASP A 765 -15.43 15.05 -6.44
N ARG A 766 -16.05 15.88 -5.60
CA ARG A 766 -15.78 17.32 -5.49
C ARG A 766 -14.41 17.61 -4.90
N HIS A 767 -14.02 16.86 -3.84
CA HIS A 767 -12.75 17.07 -3.12
C HIS A 767 -11.61 16.19 -3.61
N GLY A 768 -11.89 15.23 -4.51
CA GLY A 768 -10.95 14.18 -4.93
C GLY A 768 -10.83 13.03 -3.93
N SER A 769 -10.91 13.32 -2.64
CA SER A 769 -10.94 12.37 -1.52
C SER A 769 -11.28 13.10 -0.22
N LEU A 770 -11.72 12.37 0.81
CA LEU A 770 -12.05 12.92 2.13
C LEU A 770 -11.34 12.13 3.24
N GLN A 771 -10.81 12.79 4.27
CA GLN A 771 -10.27 12.13 5.46
C GLN A 771 -11.28 12.21 6.60
N TRP A 772 -11.82 11.05 7.03
CA TRP A 772 -12.75 11.04 8.15
C TRP A 772 -12.04 11.36 9.50
N PRO A 773 -12.73 11.88 10.51
CA PRO A 773 -14.16 12.24 10.56
C PRO A 773 -14.57 13.31 9.55
N CYS A 774 -15.68 13.05 8.86
CA CYS A 774 -16.36 14.01 7.98
C CYS A 774 -17.78 14.20 8.51
N ASN A 775 -18.03 15.33 9.15
CA ASN A 775 -19.31 15.66 9.78
C ASN A 775 -19.58 17.18 9.70
N ASP A 776 -20.63 17.66 10.34
CA ASP A 776 -20.98 19.07 10.27
C ASP A 776 -19.93 20.01 10.90
N ALA A 777 -19.12 19.51 11.85
CA ALA A 777 -18.01 20.27 12.43
C ALA A 777 -16.76 20.28 11.54
N ALA A 778 -16.59 19.26 10.67
CA ALA A 778 -15.47 19.11 9.74
C ALA A 778 -15.99 18.60 8.39
N PRO A 779 -16.71 19.43 7.61
CA PRO A 779 -17.34 18.98 6.37
C PRO A 779 -16.34 18.60 5.28
N ASP A 780 -15.16 19.20 5.27
CA ASP A 780 -14.08 18.94 4.31
C ASP A 780 -13.10 17.86 4.80
N GLY A 781 -13.40 17.25 5.97
CA GLY A 781 -12.60 16.19 6.59
C GLY A 781 -11.62 16.67 7.65
N THR A 782 -10.92 15.71 8.27
CA THR A 782 -10.03 15.93 9.41
C THR A 782 -8.64 15.33 9.14
N PRO A 783 -7.73 16.04 8.47
CA PRO A 783 -6.38 15.55 8.18
C PRO A 783 -5.57 15.26 9.45
N THR A 784 -5.63 16.15 10.44
CA THR A 784 -4.95 16.01 11.75
C THR A 784 -5.99 15.77 12.82
N MET A 785 -5.86 14.68 13.57
CA MET A 785 -6.73 14.37 14.70
C MET A 785 -6.17 14.88 16.01
N HIS A 786 -7.04 15.01 17.02
CA HIS A 786 -6.65 15.33 18.39
C HIS A 786 -5.97 16.70 18.55
N ILE A 787 -6.38 17.72 17.79
CA ILE A 787 -5.78 19.07 17.86
C ILE A 787 -6.03 19.69 19.24
N ASP A 788 -7.27 19.84 19.62
CA ASP A 788 -7.64 20.50 20.89
C ASP A 788 -7.87 19.50 22.03
N GLN A 789 -8.47 18.35 21.72
CA GLN A 789 -8.76 17.30 22.70
C GLN A 789 -8.69 15.92 22.03
N PHE A 790 -8.55 14.88 22.83
CA PHE A 790 -8.69 13.52 22.34
C PHE A 790 -10.18 13.20 22.08
N VAL A 791 -10.44 12.22 21.21
CA VAL A 791 -11.83 11.79 20.92
C VAL A 791 -12.54 11.36 22.22
N ARG A 792 -11.84 10.76 23.14
CA ARG A 792 -12.34 10.41 24.49
C ARG A 792 -12.39 11.56 25.49
N GLY A 793 -12.04 12.79 25.11
CA GLY A 793 -11.84 13.95 25.97
C GLY A 793 -10.39 14.08 26.44
N LYS A 794 -10.00 13.35 27.47
CA LYS A 794 -8.62 13.28 27.96
C LYS A 794 -7.94 11.98 27.59
N GLY A 795 -6.68 12.03 27.20
CA GLY A 795 -5.87 10.86 26.90
C GLY A 795 -5.57 10.03 28.16
N ARG A 796 -5.54 8.71 28.02
CA ARG A 796 -5.22 7.78 29.10
C ARG A 796 -3.87 7.15 28.94
N PHE A 797 -3.04 7.23 29.97
CA PHE A 797 -1.84 6.42 30.08
C PHE A 797 -2.20 5.02 30.57
N MET A 798 -1.70 4.01 29.87
CA MET A 798 -1.96 2.62 30.17
C MET A 798 -0.70 1.96 30.73
N LEU A 799 -0.85 1.10 31.72
CA LEU A 799 0.27 0.28 32.21
C LEU A 799 0.64 -0.77 31.16
N THR A 800 1.92 -0.86 30.82
CA THR A 800 2.46 -1.69 29.74
C THR A 800 3.46 -2.73 30.28
N GLY A 801 3.03 -3.57 31.21
CA GLY A 801 3.87 -4.64 31.74
C GLY A 801 4.37 -5.57 30.63
N TYR A 802 5.69 -5.80 30.59
CA TYR A 802 6.28 -6.74 29.64
C TYR A 802 6.06 -8.18 30.10
N VAL A 803 5.49 -9.00 29.22
CA VAL A 803 5.36 -10.45 29.38
C VAL A 803 6.11 -11.10 28.23
N PRO A 804 7.11 -11.97 28.49
CA PRO A 804 7.78 -12.71 27.43
C PRO A 804 6.81 -13.57 26.63
N THR A 805 7.03 -13.67 25.31
CA THR A 805 6.28 -14.59 24.47
C THR A 805 6.47 -16.05 24.91
N ASP A 806 5.50 -16.92 24.59
CA ASP A 806 5.60 -18.38 24.79
C ASP A 806 6.51 -19.03 23.75
N GLU A 807 6.84 -18.34 22.65
CA GLU A 807 7.78 -18.78 21.62
C GLU A 807 9.24 -18.63 22.11
N LYS A 808 9.61 -19.43 23.08
CA LYS A 808 10.95 -19.44 23.70
C LYS A 808 11.88 -20.37 22.92
N VAL A 809 13.06 -19.84 22.60
CA VAL A 809 14.16 -20.67 22.08
C VAL A 809 14.61 -21.73 23.07
N ASN A 810 15.00 -22.86 22.57
CA ASN A 810 15.54 -23.98 23.33
C ASN A 810 16.49 -24.81 22.45
N THR A 811 17.03 -25.92 22.96
CA THR A 811 17.96 -26.78 22.21
C THR A 811 17.35 -27.38 20.95
N ARG A 812 16.04 -27.59 20.91
CA ARG A 812 15.34 -28.13 19.73
C ARG A 812 14.99 -27.04 18.71
N TYR A 813 14.66 -25.85 19.17
CA TYR A 813 14.27 -24.70 18.36
C TYR A 813 15.14 -23.49 18.74
N PRO A 814 16.41 -23.44 18.25
CA PRO A 814 17.41 -22.49 18.75
C PRO A 814 17.32 -21.11 18.11
N LEU A 815 16.52 -20.92 17.07
CA LEU A 815 16.40 -19.65 16.33
C LEU A 815 15.00 -19.07 16.48
N LEU A 816 14.90 -17.74 16.35
CA LEU A 816 13.62 -17.02 16.25
C LEU A 816 13.36 -16.66 14.79
N LEU A 817 12.22 -17.10 14.26
CA LEU A 817 11.70 -16.67 12.99
C LEU A 817 10.88 -15.38 13.17
N THR A 818 11.13 -14.41 12.32
CA THR A 818 10.21 -13.28 12.06
C THR A 818 9.81 -13.27 10.59
N THR A 819 8.61 -12.77 10.30
CA THR A 819 8.07 -12.76 8.93
C THR A 819 7.83 -11.34 8.41
N GLY A 820 7.79 -11.17 7.11
CA GLY A 820 7.53 -9.86 6.50
C GLY A 820 7.18 -9.92 5.04
N ARG A 821 7.31 -8.77 4.36
CA ARG A 821 6.94 -8.56 2.95
C ARG A 821 8.13 -8.10 2.14
N ILE A 822 8.00 -8.25 0.81
CA ILE A 822 8.95 -7.72 -0.19
C ILE A 822 8.21 -6.81 -1.17
N LEU A 823 8.93 -5.91 -1.81
CA LEU A 823 8.35 -4.90 -2.70
C LEU A 823 7.57 -5.49 -3.87
N SER A 824 8.08 -6.54 -4.50
CA SER A 824 7.50 -7.11 -5.73
C SER A 824 6.25 -7.95 -5.50
N GLN A 825 6.04 -8.48 -4.29
CA GLN A 825 4.88 -9.32 -3.96
C GLN A 825 3.94 -8.62 -2.97
N TYR A 826 2.72 -9.13 -2.82
CA TYR A 826 1.73 -8.54 -1.94
C TYR A 826 0.84 -9.60 -1.27
N ASN A 827 0.69 -9.53 0.06
CA ASN A 827 -0.04 -10.50 0.89
C ASN A 827 0.33 -11.94 0.52
N VAL A 828 -0.65 -12.82 0.36
CA VAL A 828 -0.48 -14.22 -0.06
C VAL A 828 -0.12 -14.37 -1.55
N GLY A 829 0.20 -13.29 -2.24
CA GLY A 829 0.67 -13.30 -3.62
C GLY A 829 -0.36 -13.66 -4.69
N ALA A 830 -1.63 -13.89 -4.35
CA ALA A 830 -2.66 -14.35 -5.30
C ALA A 830 -2.75 -13.47 -6.56
N GLN A 831 -2.61 -12.17 -6.42
CA GLN A 831 -2.61 -11.21 -7.53
C GLN A 831 -1.23 -11.04 -8.15
N THR A 832 -0.20 -10.75 -7.35
CA THR A 832 1.14 -10.40 -7.85
C THR A 832 1.88 -11.56 -8.50
N ARG A 833 1.66 -12.82 -8.06
CA ARG A 833 2.19 -14.01 -8.72
C ARG A 833 1.63 -14.23 -10.13
N ARG A 834 0.51 -13.60 -10.47
CA ARG A 834 -0.11 -13.62 -11.82
C ARG A 834 0.26 -12.40 -12.65
N THR A 835 1.36 -11.76 -12.32
CA THR A 835 1.93 -10.62 -13.03
C THR A 835 3.42 -10.85 -13.29
N ALA A 836 4.03 -9.98 -14.07
CA ALA A 836 5.47 -10.08 -14.35
C ALA A 836 6.36 -9.76 -13.12
N ASN A 837 5.78 -9.44 -11.97
CA ASN A 837 6.53 -9.26 -10.71
C ASN A 837 7.28 -10.51 -10.26
N VAL A 838 6.90 -11.70 -10.73
CA VAL A 838 7.64 -12.95 -10.51
C VAL A 838 9.06 -12.94 -11.10
N ALA A 839 9.37 -11.99 -11.99
CA ALA A 839 10.73 -11.83 -12.51
C ALA A 839 11.76 -11.42 -11.43
N TRP A 840 11.32 -10.76 -10.35
CA TRP A 840 12.21 -10.41 -9.23
C TRP A 840 12.23 -11.47 -8.14
N HIS A 841 11.06 -12.02 -7.82
CA HIS A 841 10.90 -13.02 -6.75
C HIS A 841 9.83 -14.02 -7.16
N ASP A 842 10.25 -15.26 -7.34
CA ASP A 842 9.45 -16.42 -7.76
C ASP A 842 9.18 -17.42 -6.63
N ALA A 843 9.77 -17.20 -5.45
CA ALA A 843 9.61 -18.03 -4.25
C ALA A 843 9.92 -17.23 -2.98
N ASP A 844 9.37 -17.67 -1.86
CA ASP A 844 9.82 -17.23 -0.53
C ASP A 844 11.20 -17.81 -0.24
N ARG A 845 12.03 -17.03 0.48
CA ARG A 845 13.39 -17.42 0.87
C ARG A 845 13.58 -17.23 2.36
N LEU A 846 14.45 -18.02 2.96
CA LEU A 846 14.84 -17.88 4.36
C LEU A 846 16.12 -17.05 4.47
N GLU A 847 16.04 -15.81 4.97
CA GLU A 847 17.24 -15.06 5.35
C GLU A 847 17.81 -15.61 6.66
N ILE A 848 19.11 -15.90 6.66
CA ILE A 848 19.85 -16.45 7.79
C ILE A 848 21.20 -15.73 7.92
N HIS A 849 21.58 -15.41 9.17
CA HIS A 849 22.86 -14.75 9.43
C HIS A 849 24.05 -15.66 9.04
N PRO A 850 25.16 -15.12 8.49
CA PRO A 850 26.33 -15.92 8.11
C PRO A 850 26.83 -16.86 9.21
N THR A 851 26.91 -16.41 10.45
CA THR A 851 27.34 -17.23 11.61
C THR A 851 26.42 -18.43 11.84
N ASP A 852 25.09 -18.22 11.73
CA ASP A 852 24.11 -19.31 11.92
C ASP A 852 24.14 -20.27 10.72
N ALA A 853 24.36 -19.76 9.53
CA ALA A 853 24.49 -20.56 8.30
C ALA A 853 25.75 -21.43 8.35
N GLU A 854 26.91 -20.86 8.70
CA GLU A 854 28.19 -21.59 8.82
C GLU A 854 28.09 -22.70 9.85
N SER A 855 27.54 -22.43 11.04
CA SER A 855 27.39 -23.45 12.10
C SER A 855 26.52 -24.64 11.70
N ARG A 856 25.69 -24.51 10.65
CA ARG A 856 24.77 -25.52 10.10
C ARG A 856 25.19 -26.06 8.74
N GLY A 857 26.34 -25.63 8.21
CA GLY A 857 26.84 -26.01 6.89
C GLY A 857 25.94 -25.57 5.74
N ILE A 858 25.24 -24.44 5.90
CA ILE A 858 24.31 -23.86 4.93
C ILE A 858 25.06 -22.80 4.08
N GLN A 859 24.89 -22.84 2.77
CA GLN A 859 25.37 -21.86 1.82
C GLN A 859 24.20 -21.09 1.18
N ASP A 860 24.48 -19.94 0.60
CA ASP A 860 23.46 -19.17 -0.12
C ASP A 860 22.87 -20.00 -1.26
N GLY A 861 21.53 -20.05 -1.34
CA GLY A 861 20.80 -20.84 -2.33
C GLY A 861 20.56 -22.32 -1.97
N ASP A 862 21.11 -22.83 -0.87
CA ASP A 862 20.82 -24.19 -0.40
C ASP A 862 19.34 -24.37 -0.05
N TRP A 863 18.83 -25.59 -0.20
CA TRP A 863 17.57 -25.96 0.39
C TRP A 863 17.71 -26.15 1.90
N VAL A 864 16.81 -25.54 2.66
CA VAL A 864 16.75 -25.64 4.12
C VAL A 864 15.35 -26.03 4.57
N GLY A 865 15.29 -27.02 5.43
CA GLY A 865 14.10 -27.36 6.19
C GLY A 865 14.02 -26.42 7.38
N ILE A 866 12.85 -25.80 7.55
CA ILE A 866 12.53 -25.00 8.73
C ILE A 866 11.35 -25.65 9.45
N GLY A 867 11.49 -25.86 10.74
CA GLY A 867 10.48 -26.51 11.58
C GLY A 867 10.22 -25.78 12.88
N SER A 868 8.98 -25.81 13.30
CA SER A 868 8.49 -25.28 14.58
C SER A 868 7.68 -26.34 15.34
N ARG A 869 6.98 -25.93 16.39
CA ARG A 869 6.00 -26.76 17.10
C ARG A 869 4.76 -27.06 16.25
N ALA A 870 4.38 -26.14 15.35
CA ALA A 870 3.18 -26.27 14.51
C ALA A 870 3.41 -27.15 13.28
N GLY A 871 4.60 -27.07 12.64
CA GLY A 871 4.86 -27.83 11.43
C GLY A 871 6.24 -27.57 10.85
N GLN A 872 6.42 -27.98 9.60
CA GLN A 872 7.68 -27.81 8.89
C GLN A 872 7.45 -27.51 7.41
N THR A 873 8.39 -26.75 6.82
CA THR A 873 8.42 -26.49 5.39
C THR A 873 9.86 -26.43 4.88
N VAL A 874 10.05 -26.24 3.58
CA VAL A 874 11.36 -26.15 2.93
C VAL A 874 11.44 -24.88 2.09
N LEU A 875 12.51 -24.13 2.27
CA LEU A 875 12.80 -22.87 1.57
C LEU A 875 14.20 -22.89 0.97
N ARG A 876 14.50 -21.91 0.11
CA ARG A 876 15.87 -21.59 -0.28
C ARG A 876 16.48 -20.63 0.72
N ALA A 877 17.69 -20.91 1.18
CA ALA A 877 18.43 -20.04 2.07
C ALA A 877 18.93 -18.79 1.31
N LYS A 878 18.87 -17.66 2.01
CA LYS A 878 19.54 -16.41 1.64
C LYS A 878 20.46 -16.02 2.79
N VAL A 879 21.76 -16.18 2.61
CA VAL A 879 22.74 -15.77 3.63
C VAL A 879 22.86 -14.25 3.63
N SER A 880 22.57 -13.60 4.76
CA SER A 880 22.45 -12.14 4.82
C SER A 880 22.73 -11.61 6.24
N THR A 881 23.44 -10.47 6.31
CA THR A 881 23.67 -9.70 7.54
C THR A 881 22.49 -8.77 7.89
N ARG A 882 21.39 -8.84 7.16
CA ARG A 882 20.19 -8.04 7.45
C ARG A 882 19.49 -8.51 8.75
N VAL A 883 19.63 -9.78 9.10
CA VAL A 883 19.15 -10.33 10.37
C VAL A 883 20.30 -10.48 11.36
N ALA A 884 20.02 -10.41 12.66
CA ALA A 884 21.03 -10.66 13.71
C ALA A 884 21.26 -12.17 13.89
N PRO A 885 22.42 -12.59 14.46
CA PRO A 885 22.61 -13.97 14.88
C PRO A 885 21.47 -14.45 15.81
N GLY A 886 20.99 -15.67 15.60
CA GLY A 886 19.86 -16.24 16.33
C GLY A 886 18.49 -15.87 15.78
N VAL A 887 18.43 -15.01 14.74
CA VAL A 887 17.19 -14.59 14.08
C VAL A 887 17.19 -14.98 12.60
N VAL A 888 16.08 -15.51 12.12
CA VAL A 888 15.84 -15.81 10.70
C VAL A 888 14.59 -15.07 10.22
N TYR A 889 14.51 -14.80 8.91
CA TYR A 889 13.40 -14.08 8.32
C TYR A 889 12.90 -14.77 7.06
N THR A 890 11.59 -14.81 6.87
CA THR A 890 10.98 -15.26 5.62
C THR A 890 9.76 -14.42 5.24
N THR A 891 9.25 -14.68 4.04
CA THR A 891 7.99 -14.13 3.55
C THR A 891 6.94 -15.23 3.42
N PHE A 892 5.70 -14.86 3.05
CA PHE A 892 4.54 -15.77 3.00
C PHE A 892 3.73 -15.62 1.70
N HIS A 893 4.39 -15.19 0.64
CA HIS A 893 3.72 -14.81 -0.62
C HIS A 893 3.40 -16.00 -1.52
N PHE A 894 4.03 -17.13 -1.30
CA PHE A 894 3.95 -18.29 -2.18
C PHE A 894 3.35 -19.49 -1.44
N PRO A 895 2.19 -20.02 -1.90
CA PRO A 895 1.56 -21.17 -1.26
C PRO A 895 2.43 -22.44 -1.29
N GLU A 896 3.33 -22.54 -2.29
CA GLU A 896 4.27 -23.65 -2.45
C GLU A 896 5.31 -23.71 -1.31
N SER A 897 5.64 -22.58 -0.68
CA SER A 897 6.51 -22.54 0.49
C SER A 897 5.75 -22.83 1.79
N GLY A 898 4.47 -22.51 1.85
CA GLY A 898 3.61 -22.77 3.00
C GLY A 898 4.15 -22.18 4.30
N ALA A 899 4.60 -20.91 4.29
CA ALA A 899 5.28 -20.32 5.45
C ALA A 899 4.43 -20.32 6.73
N ASN A 900 3.10 -20.25 6.63
CA ASN A 900 2.20 -20.29 7.77
C ASN A 900 1.95 -21.70 8.32
N VAL A 901 2.52 -22.73 7.71
CA VAL A 901 2.58 -24.08 8.31
C VAL A 901 3.43 -24.10 9.59
N ILE A 902 4.41 -23.21 9.70
CA ILE A 902 5.34 -23.13 10.83
C ILE A 902 4.96 -22.08 11.87
N THR A 903 4.05 -21.16 11.58
CA THR A 903 3.53 -20.21 12.58
C THR A 903 2.58 -20.92 13.56
N THR A 904 2.53 -20.42 14.80
CA THR A 904 1.78 -21.06 15.89
C THR A 904 0.50 -20.31 16.23
N ASP A 905 -0.34 -20.87 17.09
CA ASP A 905 -1.62 -20.32 17.53
C ASP A 905 -1.48 -19.20 18.58
N ASN A 906 -0.25 -18.84 18.97
CA ASN A 906 -0.04 -17.73 19.88
C ASN A 906 -0.63 -16.44 19.30
N SER A 907 -1.29 -15.66 20.13
CA SER A 907 -2.00 -14.46 19.71
C SER A 907 -2.01 -13.38 20.77
N ASP A 908 -2.32 -12.16 20.35
CA ASP A 908 -2.50 -11.01 21.24
C ASP A 908 -3.63 -11.25 22.26
N TRP A 909 -3.32 -11.00 23.50
CA TRP A 909 -4.20 -11.27 24.65
C TRP A 909 -5.57 -10.56 24.59
N ALA A 910 -5.65 -9.38 23.94
CA ALA A 910 -6.89 -8.59 23.87
C ALA A 910 -7.71 -8.90 22.62
N THR A 911 -7.04 -9.13 21.49
CA THR A 911 -7.69 -9.12 20.18
C THR A 911 -7.64 -10.45 19.45
N ASN A 912 -6.86 -11.43 19.93
CA ASN A 912 -6.56 -12.67 19.21
C ASN A 912 -5.86 -12.44 17.84
N CYS A 913 -5.13 -11.33 17.68
CA CYS A 913 -4.27 -11.14 16.53
C CYS A 913 -3.11 -12.13 16.61
N PRO A 914 -2.86 -12.98 15.60
CA PRO A 914 -1.81 -13.99 15.66
C PRO A 914 -0.40 -13.42 15.79
N GLU A 915 0.49 -14.15 16.47
CA GLU A 915 1.89 -13.78 16.68
C GLU A 915 2.80 -14.22 15.53
N TYR A 916 2.58 -13.71 14.32
CA TYR A 916 3.38 -14.05 13.13
C TYR A 916 4.84 -13.64 13.20
N LYS A 917 5.20 -12.73 14.09
CA LYS A 917 6.54 -12.13 14.13
C LYS A 917 7.49 -12.83 15.09
N VAL A 918 7.02 -13.84 15.82
CA VAL A 918 7.85 -14.62 16.71
C VAL A 918 7.46 -16.09 16.65
N THR A 919 8.35 -16.92 16.16
CA THR A 919 8.21 -18.37 16.20
C THR A 919 9.57 -19.00 16.47
N ALA A 920 9.67 -19.86 17.49
CA ALA A 920 10.89 -20.59 17.76
C ALA A 920 11.03 -21.74 16.75
N VAL A 921 12.16 -21.77 16.03
CA VAL A 921 12.38 -22.68 14.90
C VAL A 921 13.74 -23.36 14.96
N GLU A 922 13.81 -24.53 14.30
CA GLU A 922 15.04 -25.17 13.88
C GLU A 922 15.22 -25.02 12.38
N VAL A 923 16.46 -24.82 11.93
CA VAL A 923 16.82 -24.72 10.53
C VAL A 923 17.94 -25.74 10.23
N VAL A 924 17.70 -26.60 9.24
CA VAL A 924 18.63 -27.65 8.85
C VAL A 924 18.79 -27.67 7.33
N LYS A 925 19.98 -27.98 6.86
CA LYS A 925 20.23 -28.22 5.42
C LYS A 925 19.49 -29.48 4.98
N VAL A 926 18.77 -29.39 3.85
CA VAL A 926 18.06 -30.52 3.24
C VAL A 926 18.36 -30.57 1.73
N PHE A 927 18.13 -31.72 1.10
CA PHE A 927 18.46 -31.90 -0.31
C PHE A 927 17.25 -31.96 -1.22
N GLN A 928 16.04 -31.96 -0.64
CA GLN A 928 14.78 -32.05 -1.39
C GLN A 928 13.59 -31.48 -0.60
N PRO A 929 12.51 -31.09 -1.27
CA PRO A 929 11.29 -30.63 -0.65
C PRO A 929 10.67 -31.66 0.33
N SER A 930 9.93 -31.17 1.32
CA SER A 930 9.18 -32.02 2.25
C SER A 930 8.06 -32.81 1.51
N GLN A 931 7.60 -33.91 2.12
CA GLN A 931 6.47 -34.66 1.55
C GLN A 931 5.18 -33.83 1.52
N TRP A 932 4.97 -32.96 2.52
CA TRP A 932 3.84 -32.05 2.55
C TRP A 932 3.91 -31.06 1.37
N GLN A 933 5.07 -30.46 1.15
CA GLN A 933 5.30 -29.51 0.06
C GLN A 933 5.15 -30.18 -1.32
N LYS A 934 5.64 -31.43 -1.49
CA LYS A 934 5.42 -32.18 -2.72
C LYS A 934 3.94 -32.44 -2.99
N ARG A 935 3.20 -32.95 -2.02
CA ARG A 935 1.74 -33.18 -2.15
C ARG A 935 0.98 -31.91 -2.44
N TYR A 936 1.39 -30.81 -1.83
CA TYR A 936 0.79 -29.52 -2.07
C TYR A 936 1.07 -29.02 -3.49
N GLN A 937 2.31 -29.15 -3.96
CA GLN A 937 2.68 -28.78 -5.33
C GLN A 937 1.96 -29.64 -6.37
N ASP A 938 1.91 -30.95 -6.18
CA ASP A 938 1.20 -31.89 -7.05
C ASP A 938 -0.28 -31.53 -7.15
N PHE A 939 -0.92 -31.19 -6.05
CA PHE A 939 -2.32 -30.74 -6.03
C PHE A 939 -2.49 -29.40 -6.76
N SER A 940 -1.61 -28.46 -6.55
CA SER A 940 -1.66 -27.14 -7.20
C SER A 940 -1.45 -27.26 -8.71
N ASP A 941 -0.53 -28.11 -9.15
CA ASP A 941 -0.25 -28.38 -10.55
C ASP A 941 -1.41 -29.13 -11.22
N GLU A 942 -2.05 -30.05 -10.53
CA GLU A 942 -3.25 -30.74 -11.02
C GLU A 942 -4.42 -29.75 -11.23
N GLN A 943 -4.65 -28.83 -10.29
CA GLN A 943 -5.66 -27.77 -10.48
C GLN A 943 -5.35 -26.86 -11.67
N ARG A 944 -4.09 -26.50 -11.87
CA ARG A 944 -3.66 -25.72 -13.03
C ARG A 944 -3.89 -26.50 -14.34
N ARG A 945 -3.61 -27.80 -14.35
CA ARG A 945 -3.84 -28.68 -15.52
C ARG A 945 -5.31 -28.74 -15.88
N LEU A 946 -6.19 -29.02 -14.93
CA LEU A 946 -7.63 -29.09 -15.13
C LEU A 946 -8.20 -27.77 -15.69
N LEU A 947 -7.78 -26.64 -15.17
CA LEU A 947 -8.17 -25.31 -15.68
C LEU A 947 -7.69 -25.09 -17.12
N LYS A 948 -6.49 -25.55 -17.46
CA LYS A 948 -5.93 -25.40 -18.80
C LYS A 948 -6.65 -26.28 -19.83
N GLU A 949 -6.94 -27.51 -19.50
CA GLU A 949 -7.67 -28.47 -20.37
C GLU A 949 -9.08 -27.95 -20.68
N ARG A 950 -9.77 -27.41 -19.69
CA ARG A 950 -11.08 -26.79 -19.86
C ARG A 950 -11.05 -25.61 -20.85
N ARG A 951 -10.08 -24.72 -20.78
CA ARG A 951 -9.93 -23.60 -21.70
C ARG A 951 -9.64 -24.03 -23.14
N ILE A 952 -8.95 -25.16 -23.33
CA ILE A 952 -8.71 -25.73 -24.64
C ILE A 952 -10.04 -26.25 -25.21
N ALA A 953 -10.87 -26.90 -24.40
CA ALA A 953 -12.19 -27.40 -24.82
C ALA A 953 -13.12 -26.23 -25.21
N GLU A 954 -13.21 -25.18 -24.38
CA GLU A 954 -14.03 -23.98 -24.68
C GLU A 954 -13.61 -23.27 -25.95
N LYS A 955 -12.29 -23.12 -26.20
CA LYS A 955 -11.77 -22.54 -27.45
C LYS A 955 -12.08 -23.39 -28.70
N THR A 956 -12.24 -24.68 -28.53
CA THR A 956 -12.55 -25.62 -29.60
C THR A 956 -14.05 -25.62 -29.92
N GLU A 957 -14.91 -25.41 -28.91
CA GLU A 957 -16.37 -25.26 -29.09
C GLU A 957 -16.74 -23.92 -29.75
N VAL A 958 -16.07 -22.84 -29.43
CA VAL A 958 -16.29 -21.50 -30.04
C VAL A 958 -15.81 -21.43 -31.50
N ARG A 959 -14.93 -22.37 -31.92
CA ARG A 959 -14.45 -22.47 -33.29
C ARG A 959 -15.27 -23.47 -34.17
N ARG A 960 -16.19 -24.20 -33.59
CA ARG A 960 -17.21 -25.01 -34.30
C ARG A 960 -18.55 -24.25 -34.37
#